data_64fa104c1816cbfdb05ccc37cf3b355b
#
_entry.id   64fa104c1816cbfdb05ccc37cf3b355b
#
_cell.length_a   1.000
_cell.length_b   1.000
_cell.length_c   1.000
_cell.angle_alpha   90.00
_cell.angle_beta   90.00
_cell.angle_gamma   90.00
#
_symmetry.space_group_name_H-M   'P 1'
#
loop_
_entity.id
_entity.type
_entity.pdbx_description
1 polymer ?
#
loop_
_entity_poly.entity_id
_entity_poly.type
_entity_poly.pdbx_seq_one_letter_code
_entity_poly.pdbx_strand_id
1 'polypeptide(L)'
;MAGKKLKNKEADKKAAEAAVKEAVKEKSEVMVLPEKKAELKVVETKAPVKDAKPVAEVNASDVKESKALEDVKPVKRGRKKAEETDKPVRRGRKKAEETAKPAKRGRKKAEDKETEEPKKADKNTAKKETNNKEIKAEKKTRKASKAAKTEVKEPAKRGRKKAEVKETKDNVEQVAAMINKEITKEVKKSKKAAPEKKKILFVGSEVLPFAATGGLGEVLGSLPKALAARGDYDVRVMMPYYSDIGEQYRNSAKYLCNYNVGLSWRNLYCGLFELKQDNVTYYFIDNEYYFHRDGLYGFYDDGERYAFFCKAVMDSFYFIDFMPDIIHANDWQTALIPIYNNSKYHYDIKLIFTIHNIEYQGQYDLKILPTVFDLPPEAGAYVEYEGCINLVKGAIETSDCVTTVSESYAKELEDPAFAHGLQDMIKKNNWKTRGILNGIDAEGYNPARDTAIAHNFTSTDFSGKVQDKLELQRLAGLREDAGVPVIAIISRLVAHKGLDLITKAMENIVRNCEVQLVVLGKGDRKYEDYFIWLQNQYNGKVSAMITYNKDLSRKVYAGADMFLMPSKAEPCGLSQMIACRYGTVPIVRETGGLRDSIVDCSYGEGNGFTFADYNPDDMANAIYRAIDLYYNNPEGWDKLRKYISTIDFSWAKSADKYDEMYSWLLGR
;
A
#
# COMPACT_ATOMS: atom_id res chain seq x y z
N MET A 1 53.09 7.39 -41.35
CA MET A 1 51.67 7.47 -41.81
C MET A 1 50.64 7.42 -40.68
N ALA A 2 50.99 7.13 -39.45
CA ALA A 2 50.04 7.07 -38.32
C ALA A 2 49.60 8.43 -37.75
N GLY A 3 50.46 9.49 -37.88
CA GLY A 3 50.14 10.83 -37.33
C GLY A 3 49.10 11.64 -38.11
N LYS A 4 48.88 11.31 -39.41
CA LYS A 4 47.85 11.97 -40.23
C LYS A 4 46.43 11.45 -39.99
N LYS A 5 46.29 10.16 -39.56
CA LYS A 5 44.98 9.54 -39.27
C LYS A 5 44.38 9.95 -37.91
N LEU A 6 45.22 10.38 -36.92
CA LEU A 6 44.73 10.88 -35.65
C LEU A 6 44.20 12.34 -35.75
N LYS A 7 44.86 13.19 -36.55
CA LYS A 7 44.40 14.58 -36.73
C LYS A 7 43.08 14.70 -37.50
N ASN A 8 42.80 13.76 -38.40
CA ASN A 8 41.48 13.74 -39.08
C ASN A 8 40.34 13.27 -38.19
N LYS A 9 40.59 12.36 -37.23
CA LYS A 9 39.53 11.91 -36.28
C LYS A 9 39.17 12.99 -35.26
N GLU A 10 40.12 13.85 -34.87
CA GLU A 10 39.83 14.98 -33.97
C GLU A 10 39.11 16.13 -34.69
N ALA A 11 39.37 16.34 -35.98
CA ALA A 11 38.65 17.28 -36.80
C ALA A 11 37.20 16.89 -37.04
N ASP A 12 36.96 15.59 -37.32
CA ASP A 12 35.61 15.02 -37.50
C ASP A 12 34.80 15.05 -36.24
N LYS A 13 35.43 14.85 -35.07
CA LYS A 13 34.76 14.94 -33.76
C LYS A 13 34.34 16.37 -33.41
N LYS A 14 35.21 17.36 -33.69
CA LYS A 14 34.89 18.79 -33.50
C LYS A 14 33.80 19.29 -34.44
N ALA A 15 33.75 18.76 -35.67
CA ALA A 15 32.69 19.09 -36.61
C ALA A 15 31.32 18.51 -36.18
N ALA A 16 31.31 17.30 -35.63
CA ALA A 16 30.10 16.70 -35.08
C ALA A 16 29.57 17.41 -33.81
N GLU A 17 30.48 17.86 -32.92
CA GLU A 17 30.12 18.64 -31.74
C GLU A 17 29.59 20.03 -32.08
N ALA A 18 30.08 20.66 -33.16
CA ALA A 18 29.59 21.95 -33.68
C ALA A 18 28.17 21.81 -34.27
N ALA A 19 27.92 20.75 -35.05
CA ALA A 19 26.61 20.47 -35.64
C ALA A 19 25.53 20.19 -34.58
N VAL A 20 25.88 19.52 -33.46
CA VAL A 20 24.97 19.28 -32.33
C VAL A 20 24.64 20.61 -31.59
N LYS A 21 25.62 21.51 -31.46
CA LYS A 21 25.37 22.81 -30.82
C LYS A 21 24.48 23.72 -31.68
N GLU A 22 24.59 23.64 -33.00
CA GLU A 22 23.77 24.41 -33.94
C GLU A 22 22.31 23.89 -33.95
N ALA A 23 22.11 22.58 -33.93
CA ALA A 23 20.78 21.93 -33.83
C ALA A 23 20.08 22.20 -32.49
N VAL A 24 20.82 22.37 -31.39
CA VAL A 24 20.27 22.77 -30.08
C VAL A 24 19.88 24.24 -30.07
N LYS A 25 20.59 25.10 -30.82
CA LYS A 25 20.27 26.53 -30.91
C LYS A 25 19.04 26.79 -31.77
N GLU A 26 18.88 26.07 -32.89
CA GLU A 26 17.67 26.13 -33.72
C GLU A 26 16.40 25.66 -32.99
N LYS A 27 16.51 24.66 -32.08
CA LYS A 27 15.37 24.23 -31.27
C LYS A 27 14.99 25.17 -30.13
N SER A 28 15.90 26.04 -29.71
CA SER A 28 15.62 27.07 -28.68
C SER A 28 14.99 28.34 -29.21
N GLU A 29 15.13 28.61 -30.53
CA GLU A 29 14.54 29.82 -31.17
C GLU A 29 13.09 29.61 -31.69
N VAL A 30 12.57 28.35 -31.71
CA VAL A 30 11.21 28.01 -32.18
C VAL A 30 10.15 28.03 -31.06
N MET A 31 10.51 28.29 -29.80
CA MET A 31 9.57 28.32 -28.66
C MET A 31 9.39 29.71 -28.03
N VAL A 32 9.25 30.75 -28.86
CA VAL A 32 8.75 32.06 -28.39
C VAL A 32 7.53 32.40 -29.22
N LEU A 33 6.36 32.05 -28.76
CA LEU A 33 5.07 32.56 -29.28
C LEU A 33 4.73 33.86 -28.54
N PRO A 34 4.24 34.90 -29.24
CA PRO A 34 3.94 36.18 -28.63
C PRO A 34 2.67 36.15 -27.78
N GLU A 35 2.77 36.69 -26.58
CA GLU A 35 1.65 37.00 -25.72
C GLU A 35 0.64 37.93 -26.42
N LYS A 36 -0.52 37.41 -26.78
CA LYS A 36 -1.71 38.23 -27.10
C LYS A 36 -2.45 38.53 -25.81
N LYS A 37 -2.33 39.80 -25.38
CA LYS A 37 -3.28 40.38 -24.42
C LYS A 37 -4.69 40.30 -24.98
N ALA A 38 -5.53 39.48 -24.38
CA ALA A 38 -6.96 39.49 -24.59
C ALA A 38 -7.61 40.41 -23.56
N GLU A 39 -8.01 41.62 -24.03
CA GLU A 39 -8.93 42.49 -23.29
C GLU A 39 -10.32 41.84 -23.21
N LEU A 40 -10.77 41.54 -22.01
CA LEU A 40 -12.13 41.13 -21.71
C LEU A 40 -13.03 42.38 -21.83
N LYS A 41 -13.79 42.51 -22.92
CA LYS A 41 -14.95 43.41 -23.02
C LYS A 41 -16.10 42.80 -22.22
N VAL A 42 -16.45 43.47 -21.14
CA VAL A 42 -17.71 43.26 -20.40
C VAL A 42 -18.85 43.70 -21.31
N VAL A 43 -19.75 42.78 -21.68
CA VAL A 43 -21.03 43.10 -22.32
C VAL A 43 -22.08 43.18 -21.23
N GLU A 44 -22.50 44.42 -20.92
CA GLU A 44 -23.71 44.68 -20.14
C GLU A 44 -24.96 44.38 -20.99
N THR A 45 -25.77 43.43 -20.56
CA THR A 45 -27.18 43.31 -21.02
C THR A 45 -28.10 43.86 -19.95
N LYS A 46 -28.68 45.01 -20.22
CA LYS A 46 -29.81 45.61 -19.50
C LYS A 46 -31.12 44.98 -19.93
N ALA A 47 -31.93 44.55 -18.96
CA ALA A 47 -33.40 44.60 -19.06
C ALA A 47 -34.00 44.60 -17.63
N PRO A 48 -35.14 45.28 -17.45
CA PRO A 48 -35.50 45.95 -16.20
C PRO A 48 -36.50 45.15 -15.36
N VAL A 49 -36.35 45.24 -14.01
CA VAL A 49 -37.43 44.90 -13.09
C VAL A 49 -37.72 46.08 -12.18
N LYS A 50 -38.98 46.44 -12.13
CA LYS A 50 -39.56 47.55 -11.36
C LYS A 50 -39.68 47.21 -9.87
N ASP A 51 -39.43 48.28 -9.08
CA ASP A 51 -40.03 48.69 -7.81
C ASP A 51 -40.13 47.72 -6.62
N ALA A 52 -39.26 47.93 -5.63
CA ALA A 52 -39.65 47.96 -4.20
C ALA A 52 -38.67 48.83 -3.40
N LYS A 53 -39.26 49.72 -2.56
CA LYS A 53 -38.62 50.80 -1.79
C LYS A 53 -37.77 50.29 -0.64
N PRO A 54 -36.80 51.12 -0.14
CA PRO A 54 -35.85 50.75 0.92
C PRO A 54 -36.45 50.95 2.31
N VAL A 55 -36.00 50.14 3.26
CA VAL A 55 -36.14 50.38 4.72
C VAL A 55 -34.78 50.58 5.32
N ALA A 56 -34.72 51.60 6.17
CA ALA A 56 -33.60 52.31 6.68
C ALA A 56 -32.71 51.53 7.67
N GLU A 57 -31.44 51.98 7.77
CA GLU A 57 -30.50 51.83 8.87
C GLU A 57 -31.11 52.22 10.20
N VAL A 58 -30.80 51.45 11.28
CA VAL A 58 -30.84 51.95 12.65
C VAL A 58 -29.57 51.49 13.38
N ASN A 59 -28.88 52.50 13.88
CA ASN A 59 -27.66 52.44 14.68
C ASN A 59 -27.88 51.90 16.09
N ALA A 60 -26.75 51.47 16.69
CA ALA A 60 -26.57 51.06 18.04
C ALA A 60 -26.97 52.18 19.06
N SER A 61 -27.48 51.78 20.16
CA SER A 61 -27.23 52.15 21.57
C SER A 61 -28.47 52.02 22.44
N ASP A 62 -28.22 51.51 23.62
CA ASP A 62 -28.85 51.74 24.93
C ASP A 62 -29.48 50.55 25.65
N VAL A 63 -28.80 50.29 26.69
CA VAL A 63 -29.07 49.54 27.93
C VAL A 63 -30.36 50.02 28.60
N LYS A 64 -31.22 49.09 29.07
CA LYS A 64 -31.65 49.05 30.50
C LYS A 64 -32.66 47.93 30.80
N GLU A 65 -32.49 47.40 32.00
CA GLU A 65 -33.28 46.44 32.76
C GLU A 65 -34.80 46.67 32.75
N SER A 66 -35.56 45.57 32.83
CA SER A 66 -36.61 45.44 33.85
C SER A 66 -37.10 43.99 33.98
N LYS A 67 -37.33 43.62 35.19
CA LYS A 67 -37.80 42.39 35.80
C LYS A 67 -39.26 42.07 35.50
N ALA A 68 -39.57 40.77 35.66
CA ALA A 68 -40.66 40.18 36.45
C ALA A 68 -41.73 39.36 35.70
N LEU A 69 -41.82 38.10 36.15
CA LEU A 69 -42.99 37.32 36.56
C LEU A 69 -43.97 36.88 35.43
N GLU A 70 -44.46 35.64 35.33
CA GLU A 70 -44.95 34.63 36.27
C GLU A 70 -45.17 33.29 35.54
N ASP A 71 -44.83 32.19 36.17
CA ASP A 71 -45.58 31.01 36.56
C ASP A 71 -46.51 30.32 35.55
N VAL A 72 -46.21 29.05 35.23
CA VAL A 72 -47.18 27.93 35.30
C VAL A 72 -46.45 26.67 35.72
N LYS A 73 -46.92 26.04 36.78
CA LYS A 73 -46.43 24.87 37.51
C LYS A 73 -46.81 23.53 36.89
N PRO A 74 -46.15 22.43 37.33
CA PRO A 74 -46.23 21.10 36.74
C PRO A 74 -47.24 20.20 37.48
N VAL A 75 -47.69 19.14 36.78
CA VAL A 75 -48.51 18.05 37.36
C VAL A 75 -47.63 16.88 37.79
N LYS A 76 -47.66 16.61 39.12
CA LYS A 76 -47.10 15.45 39.81
C LYS A 76 -48.14 14.33 39.90
N ARG A 77 -47.68 13.06 39.78
CA ARG A 77 -48.15 11.90 40.55
C ARG A 77 -47.12 10.80 40.38
N GLY A 78 -46.59 10.08 41.37
CA GLY A 78 -46.81 9.97 42.81
C GLY A 78 -45.98 8.78 43.29
N ARG A 79 -45.27 8.99 44.36
CA ARG A 79 -44.37 8.08 45.09
C ARG A 79 -45.14 6.93 45.77
N LYS A 80 -44.52 5.75 45.93
CA LYS A 80 -44.47 5.05 47.23
C LYS A 80 -43.12 4.37 47.43
N LYS A 81 -42.52 4.71 48.60
CA LYS A 81 -41.35 4.13 49.27
C LYS A 81 -41.80 2.92 50.14
N ALA A 82 -40.89 1.98 50.35
CA ALA A 82 -40.54 1.33 51.62
C ALA A 82 -39.30 0.48 51.34
N GLU A 83 -38.11 0.81 51.84
CA GLU A 83 -37.49 0.54 53.16
C GLU A 83 -37.24 -0.97 53.39
N GLU A 84 -35.95 -1.27 53.32
CA GLU A 84 -34.98 -1.95 54.22
C GLU A 84 -35.53 -3.09 55.12
N THR A 85 -34.88 -4.26 55.08
CA THR A 85 -33.99 -4.77 56.13
C THR A 85 -33.46 -6.19 55.81
N ASP A 86 -32.14 -6.29 56.02
CA ASP A 86 -31.32 -7.40 56.56
C ASP A 86 -31.56 -8.91 56.30
N LYS A 87 -30.38 -9.51 56.02
CA LYS A 87 -29.84 -10.88 56.01
C LYS A 87 -30.33 -11.84 57.12
N PRO A 88 -29.81 -13.10 57.17
CA PRO A 88 -29.76 -14.23 56.24
C PRO A 88 -30.37 -15.50 56.86
N VAL A 89 -30.52 -16.66 56.21
CA VAL A 89 -30.31 -18.01 56.76
C VAL A 89 -30.58 -19.15 55.77
N ARG A 90 -29.83 -20.16 55.93
CA ARG A 90 -29.57 -21.42 55.22
C ARG A 90 -30.72 -22.43 55.21
N ARG A 91 -30.56 -23.39 54.27
CA ARG A 91 -30.92 -24.84 54.28
C ARG A 91 -32.28 -25.28 53.73
N GLY A 92 -32.16 -26.28 52.82
CA GLY A 92 -33.05 -27.46 52.94
C GLY A 92 -33.51 -28.06 51.61
N ARG A 93 -32.86 -29.11 51.23
CA ARG A 93 -33.21 -30.31 50.46
C ARG A 93 -34.67 -30.74 50.50
N LYS A 94 -35.18 -31.29 49.35
CA LYS A 94 -35.84 -32.57 49.08
C LYS A 94 -36.66 -32.45 47.79
N LYS A 95 -36.43 -33.31 46.74
CA LYS A 95 -36.94 -34.64 46.40
C LYS A 95 -38.45 -34.67 46.24
N ALA A 96 -39.00 -35.09 45.15
CA ALA A 96 -39.37 -36.37 44.64
C ALA A 96 -40.20 -36.21 43.36
N GLU A 97 -39.94 -37.00 42.33
CA GLU A 97 -40.60 -38.21 41.85
C GLU A 97 -41.88 -37.93 41.06
N GLU A 98 -42.24 -38.55 40.05
CA GLU A 98 -42.18 -39.80 39.30
C GLU A 98 -43.22 -39.66 38.17
N THR A 99 -43.22 -40.20 37.03
CA THR A 99 -43.36 -41.53 36.46
C THR A 99 -43.59 -41.32 34.95
N ALA A 100 -43.42 -42.16 33.99
CA ALA A 100 -43.29 -43.58 33.78
C ALA A 100 -42.82 -43.90 32.32
N LYS A 101 -42.18 -45.07 32.18
CA LYS A 101 -41.87 -45.83 30.96
C LYS A 101 -43.02 -46.80 30.65
N PRO A 102 -42.95 -47.81 29.71
CA PRO A 102 -41.97 -48.27 28.71
C PRO A 102 -42.56 -48.95 27.44
N ALA A 103 -41.69 -49.45 26.51
CA ALA A 103 -41.69 -50.84 25.92
C ALA A 103 -40.83 -50.83 24.61
N LYS A 104 -39.70 -51.47 24.51
CA LYS A 104 -39.22 -52.89 24.35
C LYS A 104 -39.51 -53.52 22.98
N ARG A 105 -38.46 -53.87 22.24
CA ARG A 105 -37.94 -55.21 21.81
C ARG A 105 -37.15 -55.05 20.54
N GLY A 106 -36.02 -55.70 20.27
CA GLY A 106 -35.22 -56.75 20.81
C GLY A 106 -34.23 -57.25 19.74
N ARG A 107 -32.97 -57.42 20.14
CA ARG A 107 -32.06 -58.56 20.09
C ARG A 107 -31.77 -59.29 18.77
N LYS A 108 -30.50 -59.42 18.36
CA LYS A 108 -29.52 -60.53 18.62
C LYS A 108 -28.17 -60.09 17.94
N LYS A 109 -27.00 -60.08 18.62
CA LYS A 109 -26.02 -61.12 18.99
C LYS A 109 -25.49 -61.88 17.76
N ALA A 110 -24.21 -62.09 17.49
CA ALA A 110 -23.03 -62.43 18.27
C ALA A 110 -21.75 -62.22 17.42
N GLU A 111 -20.64 -61.93 17.98
CA GLU A 111 -19.49 -62.65 18.56
C GLU A 111 -18.28 -62.68 17.61
N ASP A 112 -17.25 -62.06 18.00
CA ASP A 112 -15.98 -62.39 18.66
C ASP A 112 -14.92 -63.07 17.78
N LYS A 113 -13.74 -62.49 17.72
CA LYS A 113 -12.41 -62.92 18.22
C LYS A 113 -11.29 -62.21 17.44
N GLU A 114 -10.48 -61.37 18.13
CA GLU A 114 -9.14 -61.64 18.68
C GLU A 114 -8.20 -62.39 17.71
N THR A 115 -7.03 -61.94 17.40
CA THR A 115 -5.77 -61.62 18.05
C THR A 115 -4.61 -61.69 17.03
N GLU A 116 -3.55 -60.94 17.39
CA GLU A 116 -2.11 -61.18 17.20
C GLU A 116 -1.37 -60.70 15.94
N GLU A 117 -0.52 -59.71 16.17
CA GLU A 117 0.84 -59.56 15.63
C GLU A 117 1.71 -60.77 16.01
N PRO A 118 2.88 -61.08 15.40
CA PRO A 118 3.96 -60.18 14.96
C PRO A 118 4.94 -60.69 13.87
N LYS A 119 5.95 -59.78 13.57
CA LYS A 119 7.37 -60.05 13.22
C LYS A 119 7.84 -60.27 11.79
N LYS A 120 8.62 -59.26 11.40
CA LYS A 120 10.03 -59.26 10.84
C LYS A 120 10.48 -60.23 9.74
N ALA A 121 11.25 -59.55 8.85
CA ALA A 121 12.25 -60.02 7.91
C ALA A 121 11.72 -60.24 6.47
N ASP A 122 12.35 -59.88 5.36
CA ASP A 122 13.76 -59.60 5.09
C ASP A 122 13.89 -58.84 3.75
N LYS A 123 15.07 -58.29 3.58
CA LYS A 123 15.60 -57.54 2.46
C LYS A 123 15.70 -58.35 1.14
N ASN A 124 15.83 -57.56 0.08
CA ASN A 124 16.41 -57.89 -1.23
C ASN A 124 15.43 -58.35 -2.30
N THR A 125 15.12 -57.36 -3.18
CA THR A 125 15.31 -57.55 -4.66
C THR A 125 14.60 -56.42 -5.40
N ALA A 126 15.31 -55.35 -5.70
CA ALA A 126 14.95 -54.42 -6.78
C ALA A 126 16.17 -53.51 -7.12
N LYS A 127 17.16 -54.10 -7.71
CA LYS A 127 18.23 -53.38 -8.44
C LYS A 127 18.51 -54.14 -9.72
N LYS A 128 17.73 -53.91 -10.76
CA LYS A 128 18.07 -54.27 -12.14
C LYS A 128 16.98 -53.87 -13.14
N GLU A 129 16.74 -52.58 -13.33
CA GLU A 129 15.97 -52.13 -14.52
C GLU A 129 16.14 -50.65 -14.90
N THR A 130 17.29 -50.04 -14.60
CA THR A 130 17.58 -48.64 -15.04
C THR A 130 18.88 -48.49 -15.83
N ASN A 131 19.38 -49.53 -16.51
CA ASN A 131 20.65 -49.44 -17.27
C ASN A 131 20.54 -49.85 -18.75
N ASN A 132 19.40 -49.62 -19.41
CA ASN A 132 19.26 -49.99 -20.81
C ASN A 132 18.70 -48.91 -21.75
N LYS A 133 18.69 -47.63 -21.34
CA LYS A 133 18.29 -46.52 -22.23
C LYS A 133 19.44 -45.59 -22.66
N GLU A 134 20.60 -45.62 -22.05
CA GLU A 134 21.73 -44.73 -22.40
C GLU A 134 22.72 -45.30 -23.44
N ILE A 135 22.65 -46.57 -23.77
CA ILE A 135 23.58 -47.20 -24.72
C ILE A 135 23.11 -47.08 -26.19
N LYS A 136 21.94 -46.53 -26.47
CA LYS A 136 21.43 -46.37 -27.85
C LYS A 136 21.70 -45.03 -28.53
N ALA A 137 22.17 -44.01 -27.77
CA ALA A 137 22.47 -42.68 -28.33
C ALA A 137 23.91 -42.50 -28.80
N GLU A 138 24.87 -43.30 -28.33
CA GLU A 138 26.29 -43.18 -28.71
C GLU A 138 26.71 -43.95 -29.97
N LYS A 139 25.85 -44.81 -30.55
CA LYS A 139 26.18 -45.59 -31.75
C LYS A 139 25.76 -44.94 -33.08
N LYS A 140 25.15 -43.77 -33.08
CA LYS A 140 24.75 -43.07 -34.33
C LYS A 140 25.73 -41.97 -34.77
N THR A 141 26.70 -41.57 -33.97
CA THR A 141 27.67 -40.52 -34.31
C THR A 141 29.03 -41.02 -34.76
N ARG A 142 29.26 -42.34 -34.81
CA ARG A 142 30.56 -42.93 -35.28
C ARG A 142 30.54 -43.54 -36.71
N LYS A 143 29.47 -43.30 -37.50
CA LYS A 143 29.36 -43.83 -38.87
C LYS A 143 29.46 -42.76 -39.98
N ALA A 144 29.72 -41.50 -39.66
CA ALA A 144 29.83 -40.44 -40.67
C ALA A 144 31.25 -39.87 -40.89
N SER A 145 32.29 -40.48 -40.30
CA SER A 145 33.67 -39.99 -40.46
C SER A 145 34.65 -41.00 -41.16
N LYS A 146 34.12 -41.91 -41.96
CA LYS A 146 34.98 -42.89 -42.65
C LYS A 146 34.62 -43.12 -44.14
N ALA A 147 34.51 -42.02 -44.91
CA ALA A 147 34.42 -42.08 -46.37
C ALA A 147 34.93 -40.77 -46.99
N ALA A 148 36.22 -40.58 -46.98
CA ALA A 148 36.95 -39.69 -47.94
C ALA A 148 38.46 -39.83 -47.70
N LYS A 149 39.05 -40.92 -48.21
CA LYS A 149 40.49 -41.02 -48.50
C LYS A 149 40.65 -42.00 -49.67
N THR A 150 41.28 -41.52 -50.70
CA THR A 150 41.89 -42.05 -51.93
C THR A 150 41.29 -41.35 -53.16
N GLU A 151 42.03 -40.74 -54.02
CA GLU A 151 43.31 -41.03 -54.66
C GLU A 151 43.95 -39.77 -55.26
N VAL A 152 45.27 -39.73 -55.20
CA VAL A 152 46.16 -38.80 -55.92
C VAL A 152 46.57 -39.42 -57.25
N LYS A 153 46.53 -38.67 -58.37
CA LYS A 153 47.36 -38.84 -59.52
C LYS A 153 47.69 -37.54 -60.21
N GLU A 154 48.94 -37.18 -60.30
CA GLU A 154 49.58 -36.15 -61.13
C GLU A 154 50.10 -36.87 -62.40
N PRO A 155 50.70 -36.16 -63.41
CA PRO A 155 50.54 -34.78 -63.95
C PRO A 155 50.50 -34.72 -65.49
N ALA A 156 50.15 -33.61 -66.10
CA ALA A 156 50.69 -33.23 -67.44
C ALA A 156 50.65 -31.73 -67.67
N LYS A 157 51.78 -31.21 -68.16
CA LYS A 157 52.12 -29.83 -68.46
C LYS A 157 51.44 -29.31 -69.74
N ARG A 158 51.20 -28.02 -69.74
CA ARG A 158 51.38 -26.98 -70.78
C ARG A 158 50.15 -26.07 -71.02
N GLY A 159 50.41 -24.77 -70.91
CA GLY A 159 49.66 -23.77 -71.68
C GLY A 159 49.27 -22.50 -70.90
N ARG A 160 50.14 -21.49 -70.96
CA ARG A 160 49.95 -20.12 -70.57
C ARG A 160 48.69 -19.51 -71.17
N LYS A 161 47.82 -18.76 -70.35
CA LYS A 161 47.36 -17.39 -70.62
C LYS A 161 46.48 -16.85 -69.52
N LYS A 162 46.76 -15.57 -69.20
CA LYS A 162 46.06 -14.56 -68.46
C LYS A 162 44.53 -14.78 -68.25
N ALA A 163 44.11 -15.25 -67.06
CA ALA A 163 42.73 -15.14 -66.55
C ALA A 163 42.66 -15.17 -64.98
N GLU A 164 43.78 -15.05 -64.25
CA GLU A 164 43.86 -15.36 -62.80
C GLU A 164 43.70 -14.17 -61.84
N VAL A 165 43.19 -12.97 -62.26
CA VAL A 165 43.07 -11.81 -61.39
C VAL A 165 41.59 -11.43 -61.10
N LYS A 166 40.61 -12.03 -61.81
CA LYS A 166 39.18 -11.78 -61.57
C LYS A 166 38.53 -12.81 -60.63
N GLU A 167 38.91 -14.06 -60.69
CA GLU A 167 38.35 -15.15 -59.85
C GLU A 167 38.73 -15.06 -58.35
N THR A 168 39.88 -14.44 -58.01
CA THR A 168 40.32 -14.29 -56.63
C THR A 168 39.61 -13.18 -55.89
N LYS A 169 39.08 -12.14 -56.59
CA LYS A 169 38.30 -11.09 -55.95
C LYS A 169 36.87 -11.50 -55.63
N ASP A 170 36.24 -12.20 -56.55
CA ASP A 170 34.87 -12.70 -56.36
C ASP A 170 34.79 -13.80 -55.27
N ASN A 171 35.84 -14.65 -55.16
CA ASN A 171 35.91 -15.61 -54.04
C ASN A 171 36.19 -14.99 -52.69
N VAL A 172 37.00 -13.89 -52.62
CA VAL A 172 37.25 -13.17 -51.38
C VAL A 172 36.01 -12.40 -50.92
N GLU A 173 35.23 -11.82 -51.83
CA GLU A 173 33.96 -11.16 -51.51
C GLU A 173 32.87 -12.15 -51.09
N GLN A 174 32.80 -13.36 -51.72
CA GLN A 174 31.87 -14.40 -51.30
C GLN A 174 32.25 -15.01 -49.95
N VAL A 175 33.53 -15.22 -49.65
CA VAL A 175 34.00 -15.68 -48.33
C VAL A 175 33.79 -14.61 -47.28
N ALA A 176 34.02 -13.33 -47.58
CA ALA A 176 33.73 -12.21 -46.65
C ALA A 176 32.23 -12.06 -46.39
N ALA A 177 31.38 -12.30 -47.40
CA ALA A 177 29.91 -12.28 -47.20
C ALA A 177 29.42 -13.50 -46.40
N MET A 178 30.04 -14.68 -46.56
CA MET A 178 29.76 -15.86 -45.74
C MET A 178 30.20 -15.66 -44.28
N ILE A 179 31.39 -15.13 -44.06
CA ILE A 179 31.91 -14.82 -42.71
C ILE A 179 31.06 -13.74 -42.04
N ASN A 180 30.65 -12.67 -42.73
CA ASN A 180 29.74 -11.68 -42.22
C ASN A 180 28.33 -12.23 -41.91
N LYS A 181 27.87 -13.20 -42.70
CA LYS A 181 26.57 -13.86 -42.46
C LYS A 181 26.62 -14.84 -41.28
N GLU A 182 27.78 -15.50 -41.05
CA GLU A 182 28.01 -16.32 -39.86
C GLU A 182 28.24 -15.48 -38.62
N ILE A 183 29.05 -14.42 -38.68
CA ILE A 183 29.21 -13.46 -37.59
C ILE A 183 27.87 -12.81 -37.24
N THR A 184 27.04 -12.45 -38.22
CA THR A 184 25.70 -11.90 -37.97
C THR A 184 24.74 -12.95 -37.38
N LYS A 185 24.91 -14.24 -37.73
CA LYS A 185 24.18 -15.35 -37.08
C LYS A 185 24.67 -15.64 -35.66
N GLU A 186 25.98 -15.55 -35.42
CA GLU A 186 26.55 -15.73 -34.07
C GLU A 186 26.28 -14.52 -33.18
N VAL A 187 26.34 -13.28 -33.69
CA VAL A 187 25.93 -12.07 -32.96
C VAL A 187 24.43 -12.05 -32.70
N LYS A 188 23.62 -12.67 -33.58
CA LYS A 188 22.19 -12.91 -33.27
C LYS A 188 21.95 -14.07 -32.30
N LYS A 189 22.87 -15.06 -32.22
CA LYS A 189 22.84 -16.13 -31.21
C LYS A 189 23.46 -15.72 -29.88
N SER A 190 24.36 -14.71 -29.84
CA SER A 190 25.00 -14.22 -28.63
C SER A 190 24.29 -12.98 -28.02
N LYS A 191 23.20 -12.50 -28.59
CA LYS A 191 22.21 -11.80 -27.77
C LYS A 191 21.57 -12.86 -26.89
N LYS A 192 22.18 -13.16 -25.73
CA LYS A 192 21.49 -13.79 -24.62
C LYS A 192 20.16 -13.04 -24.51
N ALA A 193 19.06 -13.72 -24.73
CA ALA A 193 17.75 -13.21 -24.42
C ALA A 193 17.87 -12.65 -22.99
N ALA A 194 17.57 -11.38 -22.79
CA ALA A 194 17.50 -10.85 -21.44
C ALA A 194 16.60 -11.79 -20.64
N PRO A 195 16.96 -12.15 -19.40
CA PRO A 195 16.15 -13.08 -18.61
C PRO A 195 14.71 -12.57 -18.63
N GLU A 196 13.79 -13.49 -18.90
CA GLU A 196 12.36 -13.16 -18.95
C GLU A 196 11.96 -12.58 -17.59
N LYS A 197 11.41 -11.33 -17.59
CA LYS A 197 10.97 -10.67 -16.38
C LYS A 197 9.83 -11.44 -15.74
N LYS A 198 9.86 -11.60 -14.42
CA LYS A 198 8.75 -12.18 -13.71
C LYS A 198 7.58 -11.22 -13.67
N LYS A 199 6.39 -11.75 -13.80
CA LYS A 199 5.13 -11.02 -13.99
C LYS A 199 4.40 -10.94 -12.66
N ILE A 200 4.24 -9.74 -12.12
CA ILE A 200 3.54 -9.50 -10.86
C ILE A 200 2.30 -8.67 -11.12
N LEU A 201 1.15 -9.16 -10.69
CA LEU A 201 -0.10 -8.44 -10.69
C LEU A 201 -0.48 -8.05 -9.27
N PHE A 202 -0.46 -6.76 -8.97
CA PHE A 202 -1.09 -6.21 -7.78
C PHE A 202 -2.57 -5.98 -8.04
N VAL A 203 -3.41 -6.37 -7.08
CA VAL A 203 -4.84 -6.12 -7.13
C VAL A 203 -5.29 -5.44 -5.85
N GLY A 204 -5.98 -4.32 -5.97
CA GLY A 204 -6.48 -3.56 -4.84
C GLY A 204 -7.66 -2.68 -5.17
N SER A 205 -8.36 -2.28 -4.13
CA SER A 205 -9.51 -1.37 -4.24
C SER A 205 -9.13 0.11 -4.23
N GLU A 206 -7.89 0.43 -3.84
CA GLU A 206 -7.34 1.78 -3.80
C GLU A 206 -5.94 1.82 -4.42
N VAL A 207 -5.65 2.81 -5.25
CA VAL A 207 -4.32 3.03 -5.84
C VAL A 207 -4.10 4.53 -6.07
N LEU A 208 -3.11 5.15 -5.42
CA LEU A 208 -2.70 6.51 -5.77
C LEU A 208 -1.95 6.53 -7.11
N PRO A 209 -2.14 7.58 -7.92
CA PRO A 209 -2.90 8.81 -7.67
C PRO A 209 -4.37 8.76 -8.13
N PHE A 210 -4.92 7.59 -8.42
CA PHE A 210 -6.23 7.44 -9.06
C PHE A 210 -7.38 7.59 -8.06
N ALA A 211 -7.43 6.73 -7.04
CA ALA A 211 -8.43 6.80 -5.97
C ALA A 211 -7.87 6.19 -4.69
N ALA A 212 -8.02 6.88 -3.56
CA ALA A 212 -7.57 6.40 -2.25
C ALA A 212 -8.28 7.09 -1.09
N THR A 213 -8.50 6.34 -0.02
CA THR A 213 -9.04 6.84 1.26
C THR A 213 -8.05 6.66 2.41
N GLY A 214 -6.97 5.88 2.21
CA GLY A 214 -6.05 5.52 3.28
C GLY A 214 -4.71 4.96 2.82
N GLY A 215 -4.06 4.24 3.74
CA GLY A 215 -2.71 3.70 3.54
C GLY A 215 -2.59 2.66 2.44
N LEU A 216 -3.66 1.92 2.14
CA LEU A 216 -3.67 0.95 1.04
C LEU A 216 -3.36 1.64 -0.30
N GLY A 217 -4.00 2.80 -0.56
CA GLY A 217 -3.76 3.55 -1.78
C GLY A 217 -2.32 4.06 -1.92
N GLU A 218 -1.68 4.48 -0.81
CA GLU A 218 -0.26 4.87 -0.77
C GLU A 218 0.65 3.68 -1.11
N VAL A 219 0.38 2.50 -0.55
CA VAL A 219 1.16 1.28 -0.81
C VAL A 219 1.08 0.90 -2.29
N LEU A 220 -0.14 0.77 -2.85
CA LEU A 220 -0.33 0.37 -4.24
C LEU A 220 0.02 1.48 -5.25
N GLY A 221 0.13 2.72 -4.80
CA GLY A 221 0.68 3.83 -5.58
C GLY A 221 2.21 3.86 -5.63
N SER A 222 2.91 3.15 -4.73
CA SER A 222 4.35 3.30 -4.52
C SER A 222 5.14 1.99 -4.65
N LEU A 223 4.74 0.91 -3.97
CA LEU A 223 5.45 -0.38 -4.02
C LEU A 223 5.56 -0.96 -5.44
N PRO A 224 4.51 -0.95 -6.29
CA PRO A 224 4.62 -1.43 -7.67
C PRO A 224 5.67 -0.66 -8.48
N LYS A 225 5.78 0.66 -8.29
CA LYS A 225 6.78 1.51 -8.94
C LYS A 225 8.19 1.18 -8.47
N ALA A 226 8.38 0.99 -7.16
CA ALA A 226 9.68 0.63 -6.60
C ALA A 226 10.17 -0.73 -7.13
N LEU A 227 9.29 -1.72 -7.23
CA LEU A 227 9.61 -3.03 -7.81
C LEU A 227 9.88 -2.95 -9.33
N ALA A 228 9.07 -2.17 -10.07
CA ALA A 228 9.29 -1.97 -11.51
C ALA A 228 10.62 -1.28 -11.81
N ALA A 229 11.05 -0.36 -10.94
CA ALA A 229 12.32 0.37 -11.06
C ALA A 229 13.55 -0.55 -10.93
N ARG A 230 13.44 -1.70 -10.26
CA ARG A 230 14.51 -2.71 -10.17
C ARG A 230 14.84 -3.33 -11.53
N GLY A 231 13.88 -3.40 -12.42
CA GLY A 231 14.07 -3.92 -13.78
C GLY A 231 13.83 -5.42 -13.96
N ASP A 232 13.71 -6.20 -12.89
CA ASP A 232 13.59 -7.68 -12.90
C ASP A 232 12.15 -8.16 -13.09
N TYR A 233 11.17 -7.25 -12.91
CA TYR A 233 9.75 -7.54 -12.93
C TYR A 233 8.99 -6.80 -14.04
N ASP A 234 7.98 -7.44 -14.62
CA ASP A 234 6.86 -6.81 -15.34
C ASP A 234 5.73 -6.63 -14.30
N VAL A 235 5.61 -5.41 -13.79
CA VAL A 235 4.68 -5.09 -12.72
C VAL A 235 3.43 -4.45 -13.30
N ARG A 236 2.28 -5.02 -12.96
CA ARG A 236 0.98 -4.49 -13.33
C ARG A 236 0.08 -4.34 -12.10
N VAL A 237 -0.85 -3.41 -12.18
CA VAL A 237 -1.80 -3.10 -11.11
C VAL A 237 -3.20 -3.12 -11.67
N MET A 238 -4.15 -3.71 -10.96
CA MET A 238 -5.56 -3.75 -11.36
C MET A 238 -6.46 -3.23 -10.24
N MET A 239 -7.36 -2.30 -10.60
CA MET A 239 -8.27 -1.66 -9.66
C MET A 239 -9.63 -1.38 -10.32
N PRO A 240 -10.70 -1.11 -9.54
CA PRO A 240 -11.97 -0.65 -10.11
C PRO A 240 -11.85 0.74 -10.76
N TYR A 241 -12.66 0.98 -11.81
CA TYR A 241 -12.71 2.26 -12.53
C TYR A 241 -13.73 3.21 -11.88
N TYR A 242 -13.36 3.74 -10.71
CA TYR A 242 -14.25 4.62 -9.93
C TYR A 242 -14.54 5.97 -10.60
N SER A 243 -15.69 6.57 -10.26
CA SER A 243 -16.03 7.94 -10.66
C SER A 243 -15.02 8.99 -10.20
N ASP A 244 -14.39 8.76 -9.04
CA ASP A 244 -13.45 9.67 -8.40
C ASP A 244 -12.09 9.78 -9.12
N ILE A 245 -11.82 8.89 -10.09
CA ILE A 245 -10.60 8.95 -10.90
C ILE A 245 -10.61 10.22 -11.74
N GLY A 246 -9.63 11.08 -11.54
CA GLY A 246 -9.53 12.39 -12.18
C GLY A 246 -9.55 12.32 -13.71
N GLU A 247 -10.15 13.33 -14.36
CA GLU A 247 -10.33 13.39 -15.81
C GLU A 247 -9.03 13.21 -16.60
N GLN A 248 -7.89 13.73 -16.10
CA GLN A 248 -6.60 13.57 -16.75
C GLN A 248 -6.21 12.09 -16.93
N TYR A 249 -6.53 11.23 -15.95
CA TYR A 249 -6.27 9.80 -16.02
C TYR A 249 -7.29 9.07 -16.87
N ARG A 250 -8.58 9.46 -16.76
CA ARG A 250 -9.65 8.91 -17.59
C ARG A 250 -9.41 9.17 -19.07
N ASN A 251 -8.99 10.38 -19.43
CA ASN A 251 -8.69 10.78 -20.81
C ASN A 251 -7.41 10.11 -21.36
N SER A 252 -6.51 9.68 -20.48
CA SER A 252 -5.26 8.98 -20.84
C SER A 252 -5.41 7.46 -20.87
N ALA A 253 -6.45 6.92 -20.25
CA ALA A 253 -6.71 5.49 -20.21
C ALA A 253 -7.25 5.00 -21.56
N LYS A 254 -6.58 3.99 -22.11
CA LYS A 254 -6.95 3.37 -23.37
C LYS A 254 -7.96 2.25 -23.13
N TYR A 255 -9.13 2.34 -23.74
CA TYR A 255 -10.06 1.21 -23.80
C TYR A 255 -9.43 0.03 -24.57
N LEU A 256 -9.45 -1.17 -23.95
CA LEU A 256 -8.94 -2.40 -24.58
C LEU A 256 -10.06 -3.25 -25.15
N CYS A 257 -11.01 -3.65 -24.33
CA CYS A 257 -12.11 -4.53 -24.69
C CYS A 257 -13.21 -4.51 -23.63
N ASN A 258 -14.28 -5.22 -23.87
CA ASN A 258 -15.24 -5.62 -22.86
C ASN A 258 -15.52 -7.13 -22.92
N TYR A 259 -15.99 -7.66 -21.81
CA TYR A 259 -16.42 -9.05 -21.67
C TYR A 259 -17.53 -9.13 -20.63
N ASN A 260 -18.18 -10.26 -20.53
CA ASN A 260 -19.18 -10.51 -19.53
C ASN A 260 -18.60 -11.36 -18.39
N VAL A 261 -18.85 -10.93 -17.16
CA VAL A 261 -18.50 -11.65 -15.95
C VAL A 261 -19.74 -12.37 -15.41
N GLY A 262 -19.65 -13.70 -15.36
CA GLY A 262 -20.69 -14.51 -14.74
C GLY A 262 -20.52 -14.46 -13.20
N LEU A 263 -21.50 -13.97 -12.46
CA LEU A 263 -21.52 -13.97 -11.00
C LEU A 263 -22.81 -14.63 -10.52
N SER A 264 -22.75 -15.92 -10.20
CA SER A 264 -23.92 -16.75 -9.94
C SER A 264 -24.89 -16.74 -11.13
N TRP A 265 -26.13 -16.30 -10.96
CA TRP A 265 -27.13 -16.14 -12.01
C TRP A 265 -27.00 -14.85 -12.84
N ARG A 266 -26.12 -13.94 -12.41
CA ARG A 266 -25.91 -12.66 -13.10
C ARG A 266 -24.91 -12.84 -14.24
N ASN A 267 -25.11 -12.07 -15.32
CA ASN A 267 -24.17 -11.93 -16.43
C ASN A 267 -23.92 -10.44 -16.64
N LEU A 268 -22.78 -9.96 -16.16
CA LEU A 268 -22.51 -8.54 -15.93
C LEU A 268 -21.47 -8.01 -16.90
N TYR A 269 -21.72 -6.86 -17.49
CA TYR A 269 -20.74 -6.15 -18.32
C TYR A 269 -19.48 -5.80 -17.52
N CYS A 270 -18.34 -5.97 -18.15
CA CYS A 270 -17.04 -5.53 -17.68
C CYS A 270 -16.27 -4.86 -18.82
N GLY A 271 -15.98 -3.57 -18.70
CA GLY A 271 -15.03 -2.88 -19.55
C GLY A 271 -13.62 -2.96 -18.97
N LEU A 272 -12.62 -2.99 -19.85
CA LEU A 272 -11.21 -3.02 -19.45
C LEU A 272 -10.46 -1.87 -20.10
N PHE A 273 -9.82 -1.04 -19.28
CA PHE A 273 -8.98 0.09 -19.70
C PHE A 273 -7.54 -0.10 -19.25
N GLU A 274 -6.58 0.44 -20.01
CA GLU A 274 -5.14 0.40 -19.73
C GLU A 274 -4.55 1.80 -19.65
N LEU A 275 -3.70 2.04 -18.65
CA LEU A 275 -2.85 3.22 -18.55
C LEU A 275 -1.41 2.79 -18.22
N LYS A 276 -0.41 3.35 -18.90
CA LYS A 276 1.01 3.10 -18.62
C LYS A 276 1.65 4.35 -18.04
N GLN A 277 2.19 4.20 -16.83
CA GLN A 277 2.84 5.29 -16.12
C GLN A 277 3.94 4.73 -15.19
N ASP A 278 5.08 5.41 -15.07
CA ASP A 278 6.16 5.06 -14.13
C ASP A 278 6.68 3.61 -14.26
N ASN A 279 6.76 3.09 -15.47
CA ASN A 279 7.11 1.69 -15.81
C ASN A 279 6.12 0.64 -15.26
N VAL A 280 4.95 1.04 -14.81
CA VAL A 280 3.86 0.18 -14.37
C VAL A 280 2.70 0.25 -15.37
N THR A 281 2.08 -0.88 -15.64
CA THR A 281 0.84 -0.92 -16.41
C THR A 281 -0.35 -1.04 -15.45
N TYR A 282 -1.24 -0.08 -15.51
CA TYR A 282 -2.48 -0.05 -14.71
C TYR A 282 -3.65 -0.50 -15.58
N TYR A 283 -4.48 -1.39 -15.04
CA TYR A 283 -5.76 -1.78 -15.61
C TYR A 283 -6.90 -1.34 -14.73
N PHE A 284 -7.96 -0.86 -15.35
CA PHE A 284 -9.19 -0.44 -14.68
C PHE A 284 -10.32 -1.33 -15.11
N ILE A 285 -11.00 -1.93 -14.13
CA ILE A 285 -12.19 -2.76 -14.28
C ILE A 285 -13.41 -1.85 -14.22
N ASP A 286 -14.07 -1.68 -15.38
CA ASP A 286 -15.20 -0.79 -15.53
C ASP A 286 -16.52 -1.54 -15.42
N ASN A 287 -17.37 -1.04 -14.52
CA ASN A 287 -18.77 -1.34 -14.42
C ASN A 287 -19.46 -0.14 -13.74
N GLU A 288 -20.18 0.66 -14.49
CA GLU A 288 -20.78 1.90 -13.98
C GLU A 288 -21.76 1.63 -12.82
N TYR A 289 -22.52 0.54 -12.86
CA TYR A 289 -23.46 0.20 -11.80
C TYR A 289 -22.78 -0.01 -10.45
N TYR A 290 -21.57 -0.63 -10.43
CA TYR A 290 -20.83 -0.91 -9.20
C TYR A 290 -19.86 0.20 -8.81
N PHE A 291 -19.21 0.88 -9.76
CA PHE A 291 -18.06 1.74 -9.46
C PHE A 291 -18.27 3.22 -9.79
N HIS A 292 -19.35 3.58 -10.48
CA HIS A 292 -19.68 4.99 -10.72
C HIS A 292 -20.60 5.52 -9.61
N ARG A 293 -20.06 5.60 -8.40
CA ARG A 293 -20.78 6.01 -7.19
C ARG A 293 -19.94 7.03 -6.41
N ASP A 294 -20.59 7.78 -5.51
CA ASP A 294 -19.93 8.72 -4.62
C ASP A 294 -19.21 7.95 -3.49
N GLY A 295 -17.87 7.93 -3.56
CA GLY A 295 -17.01 7.21 -2.63
C GLY A 295 -16.75 5.73 -3.00
N LEU A 296 -15.72 5.16 -2.34
CA LEU A 296 -15.21 3.84 -2.65
C LEU A 296 -15.94 2.71 -1.89
N TYR A 297 -16.37 2.97 -0.65
CA TYR A 297 -16.88 2.00 0.31
C TYR A 297 -18.15 2.47 1.01
N GLY A 298 -18.78 1.54 1.76
CA GLY A 298 -19.91 1.82 2.63
C GLY A 298 -21.26 1.56 1.99
N PHE A 299 -21.29 0.86 0.87
CA PHE A 299 -22.53 0.49 0.19
C PHE A 299 -23.04 -0.88 0.69
N TYR A 300 -24.35 -1.01 0.76
CA TYR A 300 -24.99 -2.27 1.20
C TYR A 300 -24.54 -3.49 0.39
N ASP A 301 -24.24 -3.29 -0.89
CA ASP A 301 -23.83 -4.31 -1.84
C ASP A 301 -22.30 -4.41 -2.05
N ASP A 302 -21.50 -3.90 -1.11
CA ASP A 302 -20.02 -3.96 -1.22
C ASP A 302 -19.50 -5.40 -1.40
N GLY A 303 -20.14 -6.39 -0.77
CA GLY A 303 -19.81 -7.80 -0.99
C GLY A 303 -19.95 -8.24 -2.45
N GLU A 304 -21.06 -7.86 -3.10
CA GLU A 304 -21.31 -8.17 -4.51
C GLU A 304 -20.40 -7.38 -5.45
N ARG A 305 -20.19 -6.09 -5.18
CA ARG A 305 -19.29 -5.21 -5.96
C ARG A 305 -17.88 -5.78 -6.04
N TYR A 306 -17.32 -6.16 -4.90
CA TYR A 306 -15.96 -6.69 -4.85
C TYR A 306 -15.86 -8.17 -5.26
N ALA A 307 -16.95 -8.95 -5.13
CA ALA A 307 -17.03 -10.26 -5.77
C ALA A 307 -16.96 -10.16 -7.30
N PHE A 308 -17.74 -9.22 -7.87
CA PHE A 308 -17.64 -8.91 -9.31
C PHE A 308 -16.23 -8.48 -9.70
N PHE A 309 -15.61 -7.55 -8.93
CA PHE A 309 -14.25 -7.08 -9.20
C PHE A 309 -13.25 -8.23 -9.23
N CYS A 310 -13.20 -9.05 -8.17
CA CYS A 310 -12.28 -10.18 -8.10
C CYS A 310 -12.46 -11.17 -9.25
N LYS A 311 -13.71 -11.45 -9.62
CA LYS A 311 -14.01 -12.36 -10.71
C LYS A 311 -13.64 -11.76 -12.07
N ALA A 312 -13.92 -10.46 -12.27
CA ALA A 312 -13.49 -9.72 -13.46
C ALA A 312 -11.97 -9.73 -13.63
N VAL A 313 -11.20 -9.57 -12.53
CA VAL A 313 -9.73 -9.70 -12.55
C VAL A 313 -9.32 -11.09 -13.05
N MET A 314 -9.89 -12.16 -12.50
CA MET A 314 -9.54 -13.54 -12.88
C MET A 314 -9.93 -13.87 -14.33
N ASP A 315 -11.08 -13.38 -14.80
CA ASP A 315 -11.54 -13.56 -16.18
C ASP A 315 -10.71 -12.73 -17.18
N SER A 316 -10.11 -11.60 -16.76
CA SER A 316 -9.38 -10.68 -17.64
C SER A 316 -8.17 -11.29 -18.33
N PHE A 317 -7.56 -12.34 -17.76
CA PHE A 317 -6.35 -12.97 -18.29
C PHE A 317 -6.52 -13.55 -19.70
N TYR A 318 -7.75 -13.85 -20.12
CA TYR A 318 -8.05 -14.25 -21.51
C TYR A 318 -8.01 -13.07 -22.50
N PHE A 319 -8.03 -11.82 -22.02
CA PHE A 319 -8.19 -10.61 -22.86
C PHE A 319 -6.94 -9.73 -22.86
N ILE A 320 -5.98 -9.99 -21.97
CA ILE A 320 -4.71 -9.30 -21.90
C ILE A 320 -3.57 -10.30 -22.17
N ASP A 321 -2.52 -9.88 -22.87
CA ASP A 321 -1.34 -10.72 -23.08
C ASP A 321 -0.44 -10.70 -21.82
N PHE A 322 -1.01 -11.23 -20.71
CA PHE A 322 -0.34 -11.26 -19.42
C PHE A 322 -0.95 -12.34 -18.52
N MET A 323 -0.22 -13.42 -18.33
CA MET A 323 -0.49 -14.38 -17.25
C MET A 323 0.53 -14.13 -16.14
N PRO A 324 0.12 -13.72 -14.93
CA PRO A 324 1.05 -13.39 -13.84
C PRO A 324 1.72 -14.65 -13.29
N ASP A 325 2.99 -14.53 -12.86
CA ASP A 325 3.66 -15.54 -12.02
C ASP A 325 3.18 -15.40 -10.56
N ILE A 326 2.84 -14.16 -10.14
CA ILE A 326 2.35 -13.81 -8.80
C ILE A 326 1.14 -12.90 -8.91
N ILE A 327 0.06 -13.19 -8.18
CA ILE A 327 -0.99 -12.22 -7.86
C ILE A 327 -0.84 -11.80 -6.41
N HIS A 328 -0.75 -10.49 -6.18
CA HIS A 328 -0.65 -9.88 -4.88
C HIS A 328 -1.96 -9.14 -4.56
N ALA A 329 -2.85 -9.82 -3.86
CA ALA A 329 -4.16 -9.33 -3.43
C ALA A 329 -4.03 -8.54 -2.11
N ASN A 330 -4.85 -7.49 -1.95
CA ASN A 330 -4.73 -6.53 -0.86
C ASN A 330 -6.08 -6.26 -0.19
N ASP A 331 -6.18 -6.55 1.11
CA ASP A 331 -7.35 -6.40 1.96
C ASP A 331 -8.59 -7.21 1.52
N TRP A 332 -9.66 -7.17 2.31
CA TRP A 332 -10.85 -8.00 2.13
C TRP A 332 -11.53 -7.84 0.77
N GLN A 333 -11.41 -6.67 0.14
CA GLN A 333 -11.99 -6.40 -1.17
C GLN A 333 -11.41 -7.26 -2.28
N THR A 334 -10.21 -7.80 -2.09
CA THR A 334 -9.54 -8.68 -3.05
C THR A 334 -9.38 -10.12 -2.54
N ALA A 335 -9.86 -10.39 -1.34
CA ALA A 335 -9.74 -11.68 -0.68
C ALA A 335 -10.37 -12.85 -1.47
N LEU A 336 -11.35 -12.57 -2.32
CA LEU A 336 -11.95 -13.58 -3.19
C LEU A 336 -11.02 -14.08 -4.31
N ILE A 337 -9.93 -13.39 -4.64
CA ILE A 337 -8.99 -13.82 -5.69
C ILE A 337 -8.35 -15.17 -5.34
N PRO A 338 -7.66 -15.35 -4.19
CA PRO A 338 -7.11 -16.65 -3.81
C PRO A 338 -8.20 -17.70 -3.60
N ILE A 339 -9.37 -17.31 -3.07
CA ILE A 339 -10.51 -18.21 -2.88
C ILE A 339 -11.04 -18.71 -4.23
N TYR A 340 -11.20 -17.84 -5.21
CA TYR A 340 -11.63 -18.21 -6.57
C TYR A 340 -10.59 -19.07 -7.28
N ASN A 341 -9.32 -18.74 -7.15
CA ASN A 341 -8.28 -19.58 -7.75
C ASN A 341 -8.33 -21.00 -7.19
N ASN A 342 -8.45 -21.13 -5.87
CA ASN A 342 -8.52 -22.44 -5.20
C ASN A 342 -9.79 -23.23 -5.54
N SER A 343 -10.93 -22.55 -5.76
CA SER A 343 -12.24 -23.20 -5.92
C SER A 343 -12.71 -23.35 -7.38
N LYS A 344 -12.21 -22.52 -8.31
CA LYS A 344 -12.77 -22.44 -9.67
C LYS A 344 -11.74 -22.40 -10.78
N TYR A 345 -10.69 -21.52 -10.68
CA TYR A 345 -9.80 -21.23 -11.80
C TYR A 345 -8.61 -22.19 -11.89
N HIS A 346 -8.04 -22.56 -10.74
CA HIS A 346 -6.89 -23.48 -10.63
C HIS A 346 -5.70 -23.10 -11.51
N TYR A 347 -5.46 -21.77 -11.66
CA TYR A 347 -4.27 -21.28 -12.36
C TYR A 347 -3.00 -21.61 -11.57
N ASP A 348 -1.94 -21.98 -12.23
CA ASP A 348 -0.61 -22.18 -11.62
C ASP A 348 0.08 -20.82 -11.38
N ILE A 349 -0.42 -20.08 -10.42
CA ILE A 349 -0.01 -18.73 -10.04
C ILE A 349 0.23 -18.71 -8.54
N LYS A 350 1.30 -18.07 -8.09
CA LYS A 350 1.54 -17.84 -6.66
C LYS A 350 0.65 -16.72 -6.14
N LEU A 351 -0.02 -16.98 -5.03
CA LEU A 351 -1.01 -16.07 -4.45
C LEU A 351 -0.50 -15.50 -3.14
N ILE A 352 -0.41 -14.18 -3.08
CA ILE A 352 -0.05 -13.42 -1.88
C ILE A 352 -1.28 -12.61 -1.45
N PHE A 353 -1.56 -12.62 -0.16
CA PHE A 353 -2.61 -11.82 0.44
C PHE A 353 -2.03 -10.90 1.51
N THR A 354 -2.17 -9.57 1.32
CA THR A 354 -1.72 -8.56 2.29
C THR A 354 -2.89 -8.04 3.12
N ILE A 355 -2.70 -8.08 4.45
CA ILE A 355 -3.60 -7.49 5.44
C ILE A 355 -3.06 -6.11 5.82
N HIS A 356 -3.72 -5.04 5.38
CA HIS A 356 -3.39 -3.67 5.78
C HIS A 356 -4.10 -3.28 7.08
N ASN A 357 -5.35 -3.70 7.26
CA ASN A 357 -6.10 -3.51 8.49
C ASN A 357 -7.05 -4.69 8.74
N ILE A 358 -6.76 -5.50 9.75
CA ILE A 358 -7.53 -6.70 10.12
C ILE A 358 -8.94 -6.37 10.67
N GLU A 359 -9.22 -5.11 11.02
CA GLU A 359 -10.54 -4.68 11.48
C GLU A 359 -11.62 -4.91 10.41
N TYR A 360 -11.24 -4.83 9.13
CA TYR A 360 -12.13 -5.01 7.99
C TYR A 360 -11.94 -6.39 7.36
N GLN A 361 -12.89 -7.30 7.60
CA GLN A 361 -12.73 -8.72 7.29
C GLN A 361 -13.63 -9.24 6.16
N GLY A 362 -14.58 -8.42 5.67
CA GLY A 362 -15.55 -8.88 4.68
C GLY A 362 -16.45 -9.98 5.25
N GLN A 363 -17.19 -9.67 6.33
CA GLN A 363 -18.08 -10.60 7.02
C GLN A 363 -19.50 -10.52 6.48
N TYR A 364 -20.11 -11.69 6.17
CA TYR A 364 -21.43 -11.79 5.55
C TYR A 364 -22.19 -13.04 6.00
N ASP A 365 -23.51 -13.08 5.82
CA ASP A 365 -24.35 -14.27 6.09
C ASP A 365 -23.98 -15.43 5.15
N LEU A 366 -23.83 -16.64 5.69
CA LEU A 366 -23.51 -17.86 4.92
C LEU A 366 -24.50 -18.14 3.77
N LYS A 367 -25.75 -17.71 3.91
CA LYS A 367 -26.79 -17.93 2.89
C LYS A 367 -26.47 -17.26 1.55
N ILE A 368 -25.66 -16.20 1.55
CA ILE A 368 -25.32 -15.49 0.32
C ILE A 368 -24.09 -16.08 -0.40
N LEU A 369 -23.44 -17.11 0.16
CA LEU A 369 -22.26 -17.74 -0.41
C LEU A 369 -22.43 -18.10 -1.89
N PRO A 370 -23.48 -18.87 -2.32
CA PRO A 370 -23.65 -19.22 -3.73
C PRO A 370 -24.25 -18.09 -4.58
N THR A 371 -25.02 -17.18 -3.98
CA THR A 371 -25.81 -16.21 -4.74
C THR A 371 -25.12 -14.87 -4.95
N VAL A 372 -24.27 -14.45 -4.02
CA VAL A 372 -23.49 -13.20 -4.10
C VAL A 372 -22.04 -13.49 -4.46
N PHE A 373 -21.43 -14.46 -3.79
CA PHE A 373 -20.01 -14.76 -4.03
C PHE A 373 -19.77 -15.83 -5.10
N ASP A 374 -20.83 -16.41 -5.68
CA ASP A 374 -20.71 -17.44 -6.72
C ASP A 374 -19.75 -18.58 -6.31
N LEU A 375 -19.76 -18.94 -5.03
CA LEU A 375 -18.94 -20.02 -4.48
C LEU A 375 -19.76 -21.27 -4.23
N PRO A 376 -19.22 -22.47 -4.50
CA PRO A 376 -19.91 -23.71 -4.20
C PRO A 376 -19.98 -23.93 -2.68
N PRO A 377 -20.92 -24.75 -2.17
CA PRO A 377 -21.07 -25.00 -0.74
C PRO A 377 -19.79 -25.51 -0.05
N GLU A 378 -18.96 -26.25 -0.78
CA GLU A 378 -17.69 -26.81 -0.30
C GLU A 378 -16.68 -25.69 0.06
N ALA A 379 -16.79 -24.52 -0.58
CA ALA A 379 -15.99 -23.36 -0.24
C ALA A 379 -16.28 -22.83 1.17
N GLY A 380 -17.41 -23.20 1.77
CA GLY A 380 -17.70 -22.96 3.19
C GLY A 380 -16.57 -23.43 4.11
N ALA A 381 -15.87 -24.52 3.77
CA ALA A 381 -14.76 -25.06 4.55
C ALA A 381 -13.64 -24.02 4.82
N TYR A 382 -13.37 -23.12 3.87
CA TYR A 382 -12.34 -22.07 4.05
C TYR A 382 -12.88 -20.66 4.31
N VAL A 383 -14.16 -20.38 4.08
CA VAL A 383 -14.69 -19.03 4.31
C VAL A 383 -15.56 -18.92 5.55
N GLU A 384 -16.11 -20.02 6.04
CA GLU A 384 -16.92 -20.01 7.26
C GLU A 384 -16.04 -19.78 8.49
N TYR A 385 -16.42 -18.83 9.33
CA TYR A 385 -15.81 -18.55 10.61
C TYR A 385 -16.86 -17.97 11.57
N GLU A 386 -16.99 -18.58 12.74
CA GLU A 386 -17.96 -18.18 13.80
C GLU A 386 -19.40 -17.98 13.28
N GLY A 387 -19.83 -18.85 12.36
CA GLY A 387 -21.20 -18.86 11.83
C GLY A 387 -21.48 -17.83 10.72
N CYS A 388 -20.46 -17.15 10.23
CA CYS A 388 -20.56 -16.23 9.09
C CYS A 388 -19.49 -16.51 8.02
N ILE A 389 -19.66 -15.92 6.84
CA ILE A 389 -18.57 -15.80 5.85
C ILE A 389 -17.58 -14.81 6.37
N ASN A 390 -16.29 -15.15 6.37
CA ASN A 390 -15.19 -14.24 6.62
C ASN A 390 -14.19 -14.34 5.45
N LEU A 391 -14.16 -13.33 4.60
CA LEU A 391 -13.36 -13.35 3.37
C LEU A 391 -11.86 -13.30 3.67
N VAL A 392 -11.42 -12.52 4.68
CA VAL A 392 -10.02 -12.47 5.10
C VAL A 392 -9.54 -13.83 5.58
N LYS A 393 -10.34 -14.53 6.41
CA LYS A 393 -10.04 -15.92 6.82
C LYS A 393 -9.88 -16.84 5.63
N GLY A 394 -10.77 -16.73 4.65
CA GLY A 394 -10.70 -17.53 3.43
C GLY A 394 -9.43 -17.25 2.63
N ALA A 395 -9.06 -15.99 2.48
CA ALA A 395 -7.83 -15.58 1.78
C ALA A 395 -6.57 -16.05 2.51
N ILE A 396 -6.54 -15.97 3.85
CA ILE A 396 -5.42 -16.50 4.66
C ILE A 396 -5.24 -18.00 4.39
N GLU A 397 -6.31 -18.78 4.35
CA GLU A 397 -6.20 -20.22 4.13
C GLU A 397 -5.77 -20.59 2.72
N THR A 398 -6.23 -19.86 1.69
CA THR A 398 -6.05 -20.22 0.28
C THR A 398 -4.87 -19.56 -0.41
N SER A 399 -4.16 -18.63 0.25
CA SER A 399 -2.95 -18.00 -0.30
C SER A 399 -1.69 -18.81 -0.02
N ASP A 400 -0.67 -18.73 -0.88
CA ASP A 400 0.67 -19.30 -0.68
C ASP A 400 1.46 -18.55 0.39
N CYS A 401 1.27 -17.21 0.48
CA CYS A 401 1.89 -16.34 1.47
C CYS A 401 0.90 -15.30 1.95
N VAL A 402 0.95 -14.98 3.24
CA VAL A 402 0.20 -13.90 3.84
C VAL A 402 1.19 -12.84 4.29
N THR A 403 0.92 -11.56 3.99
CA THR A 403 1.75 -10.48 4.46
C THR A 403 0.94 -9.46 5.26
N THR A 404 1.63 -8.70 6.09
CA THR A 404 1.11 -7.49 6.70
C THR A 404 2.18 -6.41 6.74
N VAL A 405 1.83 -5.22 7.17
CA VAL A 405 2.53 -3.97 6.88
C VAL A 405 3.58 -3.57 7.91
N SER A 406 3.90 -4.46 8.87
CA SER A 406 5.06 -4.34 9.78
C SER A 406 5.33 -5.68 10.50
N GLU A 407 6.56 -5.87 10.99
CA GLU A 407 6.97 -7.09 11.68
C GLU A 407 6.29 -7.22 13.05
N SER A 408 6.18 -6.11 13.79
CA SER A 408 5.48 -6.07 15.07
C SER A 408 3.98 -6.29 14.90
N TYR A 409 3.36 -5.73 13.86
CA TYR A 409 1.95 -5.98 13.61
C TYR A 409 1.66 -7.43 13.25
N ALA A 410 2.54 -8.11 12.50
CA ALA A 410 2.41 -9.54 12.25
C ALA A 410 2.36 -10.37 13.56
N LYS A 411 3.12 -9.97 14.58
CA LYS A 411 3.09 -10.59 15.91
C LYS A 411 1.86 -10.19 16.72
N GLU A 412 1.46 -8.91 16.65
CA GLU A 412 0.25 -8.40 17.31
C GLU A 412 -1.01 -9.11 16.80
N LEU A 413 -1.06 -9.47 15.52
CA LEU A 413 -2.17 -10.25 14.95
C LEU A 413 -2.33 -11.66 15.55
N GLU A 414 -1.34 -12.17 16.29
CA GLU A 414 -1.47 -13.39 17.09
C GLU A 414 -2.14 -13.15 18.45
N ASP A 415 -2.34 -11.89 18.86
CA ASP A 415 -2.96 -11.53 20.14
C ASP A 415 -4.45 -11.18 19.94
N PRO A 416 -5.37 -11.74 20.76
CA PRO A 416 -6.80 -11.42 20.71
C PRO A 416 -7.12 -9.91 20.79
N ALA A 417 -6.26 -9.12 21.44
CA ALA A 417 -6.44 -7.68 21.58
C ALA A 417 -6.33 -6.91 20.26
N PHE A 418 -5.64 -7.50 19.25
CA PHE A 418 -5.36 -6.86 17.96
C PHE A 418 -5.96 -7.61 16.76
N ALA A 419 -6.22 -8.91 16.90
CA ALA A 419 -6.60 -9.79 15.79
C ALA A 419 -8.08 -9.72 15.40
N HIS A 420 -8.91 -9.01 16.15
CA HIS A 420 -10.36 -8.91 15.90
C HIS A 420 -11.03 -10.28 15.68
N GLY A 421 -10.64 -11.29 16.49
CA GLY A 421 -11.18 -12.65 16.45
C GLY A 421 -10.39 -13.64 15.58
N LEU A 422 -9.46 -13.19 14.72
CA LEU A 422 -8.70 -14.06 13.81
C LEU A 422 -7.36 -14.58 14.36
N GLN A 423 -7.04 -14.37 15.65
CA GLN A 423 -5.75 -14.76 16.25
C GLN A 423 -5.38 -16.22 16.05
N ASP A 424 -6.33 -17.13 16.17
CA ASP A 424 -6.06 -18.57 16.03
C ASP A 424 -5.81 -18.95 14.57
N MET A 425 -6.48 -18.27 13.64
CA MET A 425 -6.25 -18.41 12.20
C MET A 425 -4.87 -17.91 11.80
N ILE A 426 -4.44 -16.74 12.32
CA ILE A 426 -3.10 -16.20 12.09
C ILE A 426 -2.04 -17.14 12.67
N LYS A 427 -2.18 -17.60 13.92
CA LYS A 427 -1.26 -18.58 14.56
C LYS A 427 -1.12 -19.87 13.75
N LYS A 428 -2.23 -20.44 13.29
CA LYS A 428 -2.23 -21.64 12.44
C LYS A 428 -1.43 -21.44 11.13
N ASN A 429 -1.42 -20.22 10.60
CA ASN A 429 -0.80 -19.86 9.33
C ASN A 429 0.48 -19.02 9.47
N ASN A 430 1.08 -18.90 10.68
CA ASN A 430 2.24 -18.04 10.93
C ASN A 430 3.48 -18.47 10.12
N TRP A 431 3.61 -19.75 9.77
CA TRP A 431 4.70 -20.28 8.94
C TRP A 431 4.77 -19.63 7.56
N LYS A 432 3.65 -19.15 7.01
CA LYS A 432 3.56 -18.41 5.72
C LYS A 432 3.25 -16.93 5.90
N THR A 433 3.13 -16.43 7.15
CA THR A 433 2.86 -15.02 7.44
C THR A 433 4.15 -14.24 7.57
N ARG A 434 4.24 -13.06 6.95
CA ARG A 434 5.38 -12.15 6.96
C ARG A 434 4.94 -10.73 7.29
N GLY A 435 5.67 -10.05 8.17
CA GLY A 435 5.56 -8.60 8.36
C GLY A 435 6.62 -7.87 7.53
N ILE A 436 6.21 -6.90 6.73
CA ILE A 436 7.12 -6.06 5.94
C ILE A 436 6.74 -4.60 6.16
N LEU A 437 7.65 -3.83 6.77
CA LEU A 437 7.41 -2.41 7.02
C LEU A 437 7.26 -1.66 5.69
N ASN A 438 6.17 -0.88 5.56
CA ASN A 438 5.94 -0.02 4.40
C ASN A 438 7.01 1.09 4.33
N GLY A 439 7.24 1.58 3.12
CA GLY A 439 8.04 2.78 2.88
C GLY A 439 7.19 4.04 2.77
N ILE A 440 7.86 5.17 2.57
CA ILE A 440 7.25 6.44 2.18
C ILE A 440 7.74 6.86 0.79
N ASP A 441 6.97 7.71 0.11
CA ASP A 441 7.42 8.40 -1.10
C ASP A 441 8.46 9.47 -0.73
N ALA A 442 9.73 9.04 -0.64
CA ALA A 442 10.85 9.90 -0.23
C ALA A 442 11.13 11.05 -1.23
N GLU A 443 10.63 10.95 -2.47
CA GLU A 443 10.74 11.98 -3.48
C GLU A 443 9.61 13.01 -3.35
N GLY A 444 8.39 12.56 -3.10
CA GLY A 444 7.23 13.41 -2.85
C GLY A 444 7.29 14.12 -1.49
N TYR A 445 7.87 13.46 -0.47
CA TYR A 445 8.12 14.03 0.85
C TYR A 445 9.59 14.42 1.01
N ASN A 446 10.06 15.43 0.26
CA ASN A 446 11.44 15.88 0.26
C ASN A 446 11.54 17.37 0.60
N PRO A 447 11.93 17.75 1.85
CA PRO A 447 11.96 19.15 2.27
C PRO A 447 12.91 20.02 1.42
N ALA A 448 13.90 19.43 0.74
CA ALA A 448 14.81 20.19 -0.13
C ALA A 448 14.16 20.72 -1.42
N ARG A 449 12.99 20.16 -1.81
CA ARG A 449 12.30 20.53 -3.07
C ARG A 449 10.78 20.49 -2.97
N ASP A 450 10.22 20.34 -1.79
CA ASP A 450 8.77 20.36 -1.58
C ASP A 450 8.22 21.76 -1.88
N THR A 451 7.32 21.83 -2.86
CA THR A 451 6.71 23.09 -3.30
C THR A 451 5.55 23.55 -2.41
N ALA A 452 5.09 22.72 -1.47
CA ALA A 452 4.04 23.05 -0.54
C ALA A 452 4.54 23.85 0.68
N ILE A 453 5.85 23.77 0.99
CA ILE A 453 6.46 24.53 2.10
C ILE A 453 7.03 25.85 1.61
N ALA A 454 7.13 26.83 2.52
CA ALA A 454 7.58 28.18 2.16
C ALA A 454 9.09 28.27 1.98
N HIS A 455 9.86 27.50 2.77
CA HIS A 455 11.32 27.55 2.80
C HIS A 455 11.88 26.12 2.75
N ASN A 456 12.51 25.80 1.63
CA ASN A 456 13.14 24.48 1.50
C ASN A 456 14.38 24.38 2.41
N PHE A 457 14.64 23.16 2.92
CA PHE A 457 15.77 22.87 3.80
C PHE A 457 16.30 21.45 3.58
N THR A 458 17.49 21.16 4.13
CA THR A 458 18.14 19.85 3.99
C THR A 458 18.52 19.28 5.35
N SER A 459 18.96 18.02 5.40
CA SER A 459 19.48 17.37 6.62
C SER A 459 20.74 18.06 7.20
N THR A 460 21.45 18.85 6.40
CA THR A 460 22.66 19.59 6.81
C THR A 460 22.39 21.06 7.14
N ASP A 461 21.28 21.63 6.63
CA ASP A 461 20.88 23.02 6.85
C ASP A 461 19.39 23.09 7.14
N PHE A 462 19.05 23.35 8.39
CA PHE A 462 17.69 23.49 8.91
C PHE A 462 17.23 24.95 9.04
N SER A 463 17.94 25.91 8.45
CA SER A 463 17.55 27.33 8.51
C SER A 463 16.15 27.60 7.93
N GLY A 464 15.80 26.91 6.83
CA GLY A 464 14.46 26.94 6.25
C GLY A 464 13.37 26.38 7.18
N LYS A 465 13.68 25.32 7.95
CA LYS A 465 12.72 24.76 8.93
C LYS A 465 12.34 25.76 10.04
N VAL A 466 13.28 26.60 10.45
CA VAL A 466 12.98 27.67 11.42
C VAL A 466 12.00 28.70 10.84
N GLN A 467 12.16 29.04 9.55
CA GLN A 467 11.23 29.94 8.86
C GLN A 467 9.86 29.28 8.64
N ASP A 468 9.83 28.00 8.28
CA ASP A 468 8.58 27.23 8.13
C ASP A 468 7.85 27.08 9.48
N LYS A 469 8.57 27.04 10.61
CA LYS A 469 7.97 27.04 11.96
C LYS A 469 7.25 28.36 12.22
N LEU A 470 7.87 29.53 11.96
CA LEU A 470 7.24 30.83 12.12
C LEU A 470 6.04 30.97 11.17
N GLU A 471 6.15 30.48 9.95
CA GLU A 471 5.03 30.44 8.99
C GLU A 471 3.88 29.54 9.49
N LEU A 472 4.18 28.37 10.05
CA LEU A 472 3.18 27.48 10.64
C LEU A 472 2.49 28.17 11.82
N GLN A 473 3.23 28.81 12.73
CA GLN A 473 2.69 29.53 13.87
C GLN A 473 1.73 30.64 13.39
N ARG A 474 2.09 31.38 12.35
CA ARG A 474 1.25 32.43 11.76
C ARG A 474 -0.02 31.83 11.12
N LEU A 475 0.10 30.79 10.31
CA LEU A 475 -1.04 30.11 9.69
C LEU A 475 -2.00 29.50 10.74
N ALA A 476 -1.44 29.01 11.83
CA ALA A 476 -2.16 28.39 12.93
C ALA A 476 -2.75 29.39 13.93
N GLY A 477 -2.48 30.69 13.78
CA GLY A 477 -2.91 31.71 14.76
C GLY A 477 -2.23 31.57 16.13
N LEU A 478 -1.03 30.98 16.17
CA LEU A 478 -0.22 30.82 17.37
C LEU A 478 0.68 32.04 17.59
N ARG A 479 1.23 32.20 18.79
CA ARG A 479 2.28 33.19 19.04
C ARG A 479 3.51 32.83 18.24
N GLU A 480 4.00 33.75 17.42
CA GLU A 480 5.25 33.57 16.65
C GLU A 480 6.46 33.61 17.58
N ASP A 481 7.08 32.46 17.80
CA ASP A 481 8.26 32.32 18.65
C ASP A 481 9.06 31.07 18.23
N ALA A 482 10.21 31.25 17.61
CA ALA A 482 11.07 30.16 17.16
C ALA A 482 11.64 29.32 18.31
N GLY A 483 11.70 29.87 19.54
CA GLY A 483 12.22 29.20 20.74
C GLY A 483 11.21 28.26 21.42
N VAL A 484 9.89 28.37 21.11
CA VAL A 484 8.86 27.52 21.72
C VAL A 484 8.60 26.29 20.86
N PRO A 485 8.71 25.05 21.37
CA PRO A 485 8.47 23.86 20.57
C PRO A 485 7.00 23.70 20.17
N VAL A 486 6.79 23.29 18.91
CA VAL A 486 5.47 22.98 18.35
C VAL A 486 5.28 21.48 18.29
N ILE A 487 4.29 20.96 19.03
CA ILE A 487 3.84 19.57 18.95
C ILE A 487 2.75 19.50 17.89
N ALA A 488 2.88 18.58 16.91
CA ALA A 488 1.90 18.37 15.87
C ALA A 488 1.19 17.03 16.00
N ILE A 489 -0.10 17.02 15.66
CA ILE A 489 -0.93 15.82 15.49
C ILE A 489 -1.57 15.91 14.12
N ILE A 490 -1.31 14.94 13.24
CA ILE A 490 -1.95 14.83 11.92
C ILE A 490 -2.59 13.45 11.83
N SER A 491 -3.90 13.34 11.96
CA SER A 491 -4.59 12.05 11.88
C SER A 491 -6.09 12.19 11.64
N ARG A 492 -6.76 11.06 11.32
CA ARG A 492 -8.21 10.98 11.52
C ARG A 492 -8.50 11.08 13.02
N LEU A 493 -9.47 11.92 13.41
CA LEU A 493 -9.81 12.15 14.82
C LEU A 493 -10.75 11.06 15.33
N VAL A 494 -10.23 9.83 15.51
CA VAL A 494 -10.98 8.63 15.92
C VAL A 494 -10.29 7.92 17.10
N ALA A 495 -11.03 7.10 17.84
CA ALA A 495 -10.59 6.52 19.11
C ALA A 495 -9.28 5.71 19.01
N HIS A 496 -9.13 4.87 17.97
CA HIS A 496 -7.94 4.01 17.84
C HIS A 496 -6.63 4.80 17.59
N LYS A 497 -6.71 6.11 17.29
CA LYS A 497 -5.54 7.00 17.20
C LYS A 497 -5.08 7.55 18.56
N GLY A 498 -5.64 7.05 19.67
CA GLY A 498 -5.21 7.40 21.03
C GLY A 498 -5.66 8.79 21.50
N LEU A 499 -6.71 9.33 20.86
CA LEU A 499 -7.21 10.66 21.20
C LEU A 499 -7.83 10.73 22.60
N ASP A 500 -8.26 9.60 23.15
CA ASP A 500 -8.72 9.49 24.53
C ASP A 500 -7.58 9.66 25.56
N LEU A 501 -6.33 9.32 25.22
CA LEU A 501 -5.16 9.65 26.04
C LEU A 501 -4.89 11.17 25.98
N ILE A 502 -4.94 11.73 24.76
CA ILE A 502 -4.72 13.16 24.53
C ILE A 502 -5.74 13.99 25.31
N THR A 503 -7.04 13.64 25.26
CA THR A 503 -8.08 14.38 25.97
C THR A 503 -7.90 14.38 27.49
N LYS A 504 -7.17 13.41 28.05
CA LYS A 504 -6.90 13.32 29.49
C LYS A 504 -5.64 14.07 29.94
N ALA A 505 -4.62 14.16 29.09
CA ALA A 505 -3.30 14.67 29.49
C ALA A 505 -2.94 16.03 28.86
N MET A 506 -3.42 16.34 27.64
CA MET A 506 -2.88 17.44 26.84
C MET A 506 -3.17 18.82 27.45
N GLU A 507 -4.34 19.02 28.06
CA GLU A 507 -4.64 20.27 28.74
C GLU A 507 -3.61 20.60 29.82
N ASN A 508 -3.25 19.60 30.64
CA ASN A 508 -2.27 19.78 31.72
C ASN A 508 -0.87 20.11 31.15
N ILE A 509 -0.49 19.50 30.02
CA ILE A 509 0.80 19.75 29.35
C ILE A 509 0.83 21.19 28.82
N VAL A 510 -0.17 21.61 28.06
CA VAL A 510 -0.23 22.98 27.48
C VAL A 510 -0.27 24.05 28.55
N ARG A 511 -0.96 23.78 29.68
CA ARG A 511 -1.06 24.73 30.81
C ARG A 511 0.27 24.90 31.54
N ASN A 512 1.00 23.81 31.78
CA ASN A 512 2.18 23.80 32.66
C ASN A 512 3.52 23.88 31.92
N CYS A 513 3.56 23.64 30.60
CA CYS A 513 4.75 23.73 29.79
C CYS A 513 4.67 24.88 28.79
N GLU A 514 5.81 25.43 28.46
CA GLU A 514 5.92 26.39 27.36
C GLU A 514 6.03 25.62 26.04
N VAL A 515 4.87 25.24 25.51
CA VAL A 515 4.74 24.47 24.25
C VAL A 515 3.54 24.98 23.46
N GLN A 516 3.55 24.72 22.18
CA GLN A 516 2.42 24.94 21.28
C GLN A 516 1.92 23.63 20.70
N LEU A 517 0.63 23.56 20.40
CA LEU A 517 -0.03 22.38 19.82
C LEU A 517 -0.74 22.74 18.53
N VAL A 518 -0.45 21.99 17.46
CA VAL A 518 -1.18 22.06 16.19
C VAL A 518 -1.83 20.72 15.91
N VAL A 519 -3.15 20.71 15.73
CA VAL A 519 -3.93 19.51 15.40
C VAL A 519 -4.53 19.69 14.01
N LEU A 520 -4.23 18.77 13.10
CA LEU A 520 -4.77 18.75 11.74
C LEU A 520 -5.50 17.42 11.50
N GLY A 521 -6.82 17.47 11.32
CA GLY A 521 -7.62 16.28 11.04
C GLY A 521 -9.12 16.49 11.17
N LYS A 522 -9.87 15.47 10.76
CA LYS A 522 -11.33 15.35 10.92
C LYS A 522 -11.69 13.98 11.47
N GLY A 523 -12.84 13.85 12.13
CA GLY A 523 -13.30 12.55 12.59
C GLY A 523 -14.53 12.63 13.51
N ASP A 524 -14.44 11.95 14.66
CA ASP A 524 -15.52 11.95 15.65
C ASP A 524 -15.70 13.34 16.27
N ARG A 525 -16.91 13.83 16.24
CA ARG A 525 -17.27 15.16 16.74
C ARG A 525 -16.78 15.43 18.18
N LYS A 526 -16.82 14.42 19.05
CA LYS A 526 -16.34 14.57 20.45
C LYS A 526 -14.87 14.99 20.55
N TYR A 527 -14.02 14.57 19.61
CA TYR A 527 -12.61 14.96 19.56
C TYR A 527 -12.43 16.30 18.86
N GLU A 528 -13.18 16.54 17.78
CA GLU A 528 -13.21 17.86 17.14
C GLU A 528 -13.63 18.95 18.13
N ASP A 529 -14.73 18.74 18.85
CA ASP A 529 -15.24 19.67 19.88
C ASP A 529 -14.23 19.87 21.02
N TYR A 530 -13.52 18.81 21.44
CA TYR A 530 -12.46 18.92 22.47
C TYR A 530 -11.31 19.83 22.01
N PHE A 531 -10.79 19.63 20.79
CA PHE A 531 -9.67 20.45 20.31
C PHE A 531 -10.08 21.90 20.05
N ILE A 532 -11.30 22.15 19.59
CA ILE A 532 -11.86 23.50 19.45
C ILE A 532 -11.98 24.15 20.85
N TRP A 533 -12.47 23.41 21.85
CA TRP A 533 -12.51 23.90 23.23
C TRP A 533 -11.11 24.21 23.74
N LEU A 534 -10.14 23.33 23.56
CA LEU A 534 -8.76 23.52 24.01
C LEU A 534 -8.10 24.74 23.35
N GLN A 535 -8.33 24.97 22.07
CA GLN A 535 -7.89 26.16 21.34
C GLN A 535 -8.47 27.44 21.99
N ASN A 536 -9.77 27.44 22.31
CA ASN A 536 -10.45 28.61 22.92
C ASN A 536 -9.93 28.90 24.33
N GLN A 537 -9.55 27.86 25.11
CA GLN A 537 -8.96 28.03 26.44
C GLN A 537 -7.51 28.54 26.38
N TYR A 538 -6.74 28.11 25.37
CA TYR A 538 -5.31 28.40 25.25
C TYR A 538 -5.00 29.09 23.91
N ASN A 539 -5.71 30.20 23.65
CA ASN A 539 -5.53 31.00 22.44
C ASN A 539 -4.07 31.46 22.28
N GLY A 540 -3.52 31.30 21.05
CA GLY A 540 -2.12 31.57 20.75
C GLY A 540 -1.14 30.45 21.18
N LYS A 541 -1.59 29.40 21.88
CA LYS A 541 -0.82 28.18 22.19
C LYS A 541 -1.35 26.93 21.49
N VAL A 542 -2.65 26.85 21.21
CA VAL A 542 -3.28 25.68 20.58
C VAL A 542 -4.01 26.11 19.31
N SER A 543 -3.87 25.31 18.27
CA SER A 543 -4.61 25.44 17.02
C SER A 543 -5.25 24.12 16.60
N ALA A 544 -6.57 24.15 16.36
CA ALA A 544 -7.39 23.02 15.91
C ALA A 544 -7.82 23.25 14.46
N MET A 545 -7.09 22.68 13.52
CA MET A 545 -7.38 22.72 12.08
C MET A 545 -8.27 21.53 11.72
N ILE A 546 -9.60 21.66 11.88
CA ILE A 546 -10.56 20.58 11.65
C ILE A 546 -10.82 20.43 10.14
N THR A 547 -9.83 19.93 9.44
CA THR A 547 -9.87 19.71 8.00
C THR A 547 -8.92 18.60 7.58
N TYR A 548 -9.09 18.10 6.35
CA TYR A 548 -8.07 17.30 5.66
C TYR A 548 -7.51 18.11 4.49
N ASN A 549 -6.21 18.35 4.49
CA ASN A 549 -5.52 19.04 3.40
C ASN A 549 -4.07 18.55 3.32
N LYS A 550 -3.69 17.96 2.18
CA LYS A 550 -2.37 17.34 1.97
C LYS A 550 -1.24 18.39 2.02
N ASP A 551 -1.44 19.56 1.40
CA ASP A 551 -0.40 20.60 1.36
C ASP A 551 -0.23 21.24 2.75
N LEU A 552 -1.34 21.43 3.48
CA LEU A 552 -1.28 21.90 4.87
C LEU A 552 -0.55 20.90 5.77
N SER A 553 -0.73 19.60 5.56
CA SER A 553 0.01 18.57 6.32
C SER A 553 1.52 18.67 6.11
N ARG A 554 1.99 18.98 4.89
CA ARG A 554 3.41 19.20 4.60
C ARG A 554 3.97 20.42 5.34
N LYS A 555 3.21 21.51 5.40
CA LYS A 555 3.58 22.70 6.19
C LYS A 555 3.66 22.37 7.69
N VAL A 556 2.75 21.54 8.21
CA VAL A 556 2.79 21.08 9.60
C VAL A 556 4.02 20.22 9.86
N TYR A 557 4.35 19.24 8.99
CA TYR A 557 5.59 18.45 9.12
C TYR A 557 6.84 19.34 9.06
N ALA A 558 6.87 20.32 8.17
CA ALA A 558 8.03 21.21 8.02
C ALA A 558 8.20 22.15 9.20
N GLY A 559 7.12 22.71 9.75
CA GLY A 559 7.17 23.72 10.81
C GLY A 559 7.14 23.18 12.23
N ALA A 560 6.68 21.94 12.46
CA ALA A 560 6.63 21.37 13.82
C ALA A 560 8.02 20.88 14.28
N ASP A 561 8.21 20.82 15.60
CA ASP A 561 9.40 20.24 16.24
C ASP A 561 9.17 18.79 16.65
N MET A 562 7.97 18.46 17.13
CA MET A 562 7.57 17.16 17.66
C MET A 562 6.33 16.66 16.95
N PHE A 563 6.22 15.35 16.77
CA PHE A 563 5.07 14.71 16.12
C PHE A 563 4.50 13.60 16.99
N LEU A 564 3.27 13.76 17.49
CA LEU A 564 2.65 12.86 18.46
C LEU A 564 1.72 11.84 17.79
N MET A 565 1.98 10.53 18.01
CA MET A 565 1.15 9.40 17.56
C MET A 565 0.91 8.40 18.69
N PRO A 566 -0.06 8.61 19.59
CA PRO A 566 -0.33 7.74 20.73
C PRO A 566 -1.32 6.61 20.39
N SER A 567 -1.24 6.05 19.19
CA SER A 567 -2.21 5.11 18.64
C SER A 567 -2.39 3.87 19.54
N LYS A 568 -3.64 3.44 19.70
CA LYS A 568 -3.97 2.18 20.38
C LYS A 568 -3.53 0.97 19.56
N ALA A 569 -3.69 1.05 18.26
CA ALA A 569 -3.18 0.10 17.27
C ALA A 569 -2.80 0.88 16.03
N GLU A 570 -1.63 0.56 15.46
CA GLU A 570 -1.12 1.20 14.23
C GLU A 570 -0.41 0.15 13.38
N PRO A 571 -1.09 -0.47 12.41
CA PRO A 571 -0.49 -1.53 11.59
C PRO A 571 0.87 -1.19 11.02
N CYS A 572 1.03 0.01 10.46
CA CYS A 572 2.30 0.55 10.00
C CYS A 572 2.54 1.97 10.50
N GLY A 573 1.64 2.89 10.18
CA GLY A 573 1.90 4.32 10.27
C GLY A 573 2.88 4.78 9.19
N LEU A 574 2.58 5.91 8.56
CA LEU A 574 3.48 6.57 7.60
C LEU A 574 3.91 7.94 8.14
N SER A 575 3.06 8.56 8.93
CA SER A 575 3.23 9.93 9.41
C SER A 575 4.47 10.12 10.27
N GLN A 576 4.86 9.13 11.10
CA GLN A 576 6.10 9.17 11.89
C GLN A 576 7.35 9.14 11.00
N MET A 577 7.31 8.37 9.92
CA MET A 577 8.43 8.29 8.96
C MET A 577 8.53 9.57 8.13
N ILE A 578 7.38 10.15 7.74
CA ILE A 578 7.33 11.46 7.08
C ILE A 578 7.85 12.55 8.03
N ALA A 579 7.43 12.55 9.31
CA ALA A 579 7.92 13.47 10.32
C ALA A 579 9.45 13.41 10.45
N CYS A 580 10.03 12.21 10.55
CA CYS A 580 11.49 12.01 10.53
C CYS A 580 12.12 12.67 9.31
N ARG A 581 11.56 12.46 8.13
CA ARG A 581 12.08 13.02 6.86
C ARG A 581 12.15 14.54 6.87
N TYR A 582 11.21 15.20 7.57
CA TYR A 582 11.20 16.65 7.76
C TYR A 582 11.95 17.10 9.03
N GLY A 583 12.69 16.22 9.72
CA GLY A 583 13.42 16.53 10.95
C GLY A 583 12.49 16.91 12.12
N THR A 584 11.27 16.42 12.11
CA THR A 584 10.27 16.56 13.17
C THR A 584 10.26 15.31 14.02
N VAL A 585 10.62 15.43 15.29
CA VAL A 585 10.92 14.30 16.17
C VAL A 585 9.64 13.57 16.58
N PRO A 586 9.49 12.26 16.28
CA PRO A 586 8.30 11.51 16.63
C PRO A 586 8.25 11.17 18.12
N ILE A 587 7.04 11.22 18.68
CA ILE A 587 6.68 10.72 20.01
C ILE A 587 5.55 9.71 19.79
N VAL A 588 5.82 8.43 20.00
CA VAL A 588 4.89 7.37 19.55
C VAL A 588 4.65 6.32 20.63
N ARG A 589 3.49 5.67 20.59
CA ARG A 589 3.29 4.44 21.35
C ARG A 589 3.95 3.25 20.65
N GLU A 590 4.50 2.33 21.44
CA GLU A 590 5.13 1.10 20.94
C GLU A 590 4.10 0.07 20.49
N THR A 591 3.57 0.22 19.26
CA THR A 591 2.63 -0.70 18.65
C THR A 591 2.85 -0.80 17.15
N GLY A 592 2.72 -1.99 16.58
CA GLY A 592 2.83 -2.25 15.15
C GLY A 592 4.03 -1.56 14.50
N GLY A 593 3.81 -0.89 13.37
CA GLY A 593 4.89 -0.22 12.64
C GLY A 593 5.49 1.01 13.33
N LEU A 594 4.85 1.56 14.36
CA LEU A 594 5.48 2.60 15.19
C LEU A 594 6.67 2.03 15.95
N ARG A 595 6.53 0.83 16.56
CA ARG A 595 7.61 0.11 17.22
C ARG A 595 8.73 -0.26 16.26
N ASP A 596 8.39 -0.63 15.01
CA ASP A 596 9.37 -1.08 14.02
C ASP A 596 10.16 0.08 13.40
N SER A 597 9.62 1.30 13.44
CA SER A 597 10.22 2.48 12.81
C SER A 597 10.86 3.46 13.80
N ILE A 598 10.41 3.49 15.06
CA ILE A 598 10.86 4.46 16.06
C ILE A 598 11.45 3.73 17.27
N VAL A 599 12.68 4.12 17.63
CA VAL A 599 13.44 3.64 18.78
C VAL A 599 13.64 4.81 19.75
N ASP A 600 13.45 4.57 21.06
CA ASP A 600 13.57 5.60 22.08
C ASP A 600 15.01 6.09 22.21
N CYS A 601 15.23 7.39 22.11
CA CYS A 601 16.55 8.01 22.20
C CYS A 601 16.97 8.40 23.63
N SER A 602 16.10 8.21 24.63
CA SER A 602 16.41 8.57 26.03
C SER A 602 17.49 7.68 26.65
N TYR A 603 17.70 6.48 26.11
CA TYR A 603 18.59 5.47 26.69
C TYR A 603 19.77 5.12 25.79
N GLY A 604 20.01 5.86 24.71
CA GLY A 604 21.11 5.62 23.79
C GLY A 604 20.84 6.11 22.37
N GLU A 605 21.33 5.37 21.37
CA GLU A 605 21.06 5.67 19.97
C GLU A 605 19.61 5.34 19.64
N GLY A 606 18.83 6.36 19.34
CA GLY A 606 17.42 6.26 18.96
C GLY A 606 17.03 7.37 17.98
N ASN A 607 15.77 7.34 17.53
CA ASN A 607 15.28 8.27 16.51
C ASN A 607 13.94 8.93 16.88
N GLY A 608 13.56 8.88 18.16
CA GLY A 608 12.36 9.51 18.68
C GLY A 608 12.16 9.18 20.16
N PHE A 609 10.96 9.42 20.65
CA PHE A 609 10.56 9.07 22.01
C PHE A 609 9.42 8.06 21.95
N THR A 610 9.47 7.03 22.80
CA THR A 610 8.45 6.01 22.83
C THR A 610 7.83 5.85 24.23
N PHE A 611 6.64 5.28 24.29
CA PHE A 611 5.99 4.82 25.50
C PHE A 611 5.24 3.51 25.23
N ALA A 612 5.23 2.61 26.22
CA ALA A 612 4.73 1.24 26.03
C ALA A 612 3.24 1.13 26.39
N ASP A 613 2.85 1.62 27.56
CA ASP A 613 1.52 1.43 28.10
C ASP A 613 0.51 2.38 27.46
N TYR A 614 -0.70 1.85 27.15
CA TYR A 614 -1.81 2.67 26.66
C TYR A 614 -2.39 3.49 27.82
N ASN A 615 -1.62 4.45 28.30
CA ASN A 615 -1.86 5.24 29.50
C ASN A 615 -1.54 6.74 29.25
N PRO A 616 -2.40 7.69 29.69
CA PRO A 616 -2.15 9.11 29.50
C PRO A 616 -0.91 9.64 30.23
N ASP A 617 -0.54 9.05 31.39
CA ASP A 617 0.64 9.47 32.14
C ASP A 617 1.93 9.00 31.46
N ASP A 618 1.94 7.80 30.88
CA ASP A 618 3.07 7.27 30.12
C ASP A 618 3.30 8.08 28.83
N MET A 619 2.23 8.42 28.12
CA MET A 619 2.28 9.35 26.99
C MET A 619 2.83 10.72 27.41
N ALA A 620 2.36 11.28 28.52
CA ALA A 620 2.81 12.58 29.02
C ALA A 620 4.29 12.56 29.39
N ASN A 621 4.78 11.47 30.03
CA ASN A 621 6.19 11.28 30.37
C ASN A 621 7.07 11.27 29.10
N ALA A 622 6.65 10.63 28.02
CA ALA A 622 7.38 10.68 26.74
C ALA A 622 7.44 12.10 26.17
N ILE A 623 6.34 12.85 26.25
CA ILE A 623 6.30 14.26 25.84
C ILE A 623 7.22 15.11 26.72
N TYR A 624 7.23 14.92 28.05
CA TYR A 624 8.11 15.68 28.95
C TYR A 624 9.59 15.38 28.67
N ARG A 625 9.97 14.15 28.37
CA ARG A 625 11.35 13.80 27.96
C ARG A 625 11.77 14.53 26.68
N ALA A 626 10.87 14.64 25.72
CA ALA A 626 11.11 15.38 24.47
C ALA A 626 11.26 16.90 24.72
N ILE A 627 10.40 17.48 25.56
CA ILE A 627 10.47 18.88 25.96
C ILE A 627 11.78 19.17 26.74
N ASP A 628 12.17 18.27 27.63
CA ASP A 628 13.40 18.39 28.40
C ASP A 628 14.64 18.40 27.49
N LEU A 629 14.72 17.47 26.52
CA LEU A 629 15.79 17.45 25.54
C LEU A 629 15.82 18.75 24.71
N TYR A 630 14.66 19.24 24.29
CA TYR A 630 14.55 20.46 23.48
C TYR A 630 15.13 21.68 24.16
N TYR A 631 14.78 21.90 25.46
CA TYR A 631 15.18 23.07 26.21
C TYR A 631 16.55 22.93 26.89
N ASN A 632 16.84 21.78 27.45
CA ASN A 632 18.01 21.59 28.30
C ASN A 632 19.23 21.04 27.57
N ASN A 633 19.05 20.50 26.33
CA ASN A 633 20.15 20.05 25.49
C ASN A 633 19.89 20.36 23.99
N PRO A 634 19.94 21.65 23.60
CA PRO A 634 19.69 22.07 22.21
C PRO A 634 20.65 21.45 21.18
N GLU A 635 21.89 21.16 21.56
CA GLU A 635 22.86 20.47 20.69
C GLU A 635 22.44 19.02 20.45
N GLY A 636 21.98 18.34 21.50
CA GLY A 636 21.44 16.96 21.41
C GLY A 636 20.18 16.93 20.53
N TRP A 637 19.30 17.90 20.70
CA TRP A 637 18.11 18.07 19.86
C TRP A 637 18.48 18.28 18.38
N ASP A 638 19.44 19.17 18.10
CA ASP A 638 19.90 19.43 16.72
C ASP A 638 20.54 18.19 16.09
N LYS A 639 21.33 17.43 16.85
CA LYS A 639 21.88 16.14 16.40
C LYS A 639 20.78 15.13 16.08
N LEU A 640 19.78 15.00 16.95
CA LEU A 640 18.67 14.07 16.78
C LEU A 640 17.88 14.40 15.51
N ARG A 641 17.43 15.66 15.32
CA ARG A 641 16.64 16.04 14.13
C ARG A 641 17.43 15.90 12.83
N LYS A 642 18.73 16.12 12.83
CA LYS A 642 19.61 15.87 11.68
C LYS A 642 19.70 14.38 11.37
N TYR A 643 19.95 13.57 12.39
CA TYR A 643 20.03 12.12 12.25
C TYR A 643 18.73 11.53 11.67
N ILE A 644 17.58 11.83 12.26
CA ILE A 644 16.30 11.26 11.83
C ILE A 644 15.95 11.61 10.38
N SER A 645 16.34 12.80 9.91
CA SER A 645 16.09 13.24 8.53
C SER A 645 16.93 12.50 7.49
N THR A 646 17.97 11.74 7.91
CA THR A 646 18.83 10.93 7.05
C THR A 646 18.41 9.45 7.01
N ILE A 647 17.49 9.02 7.88
CA ILE A 647 17.04 7.63 7.90
C ILE A 647 16.29 7.32 6.61
N ASP A 648 16.68 6.22 5.99
CA ASP A 648 16.03 5.74 4.77
C ASP A 648 14.78 4.92 5.11
N PHE A 649 13.63 5.52 4.94
CA PHE A 649 12.29 4.90 4.97
C PHE A 649 11.69 4.78 3.58
N SER A 650 12.49 4.80 2.51
CA SER A 650 11.98 4.74 1.14
C SER A 650 11.36 3.38 0.81
N TRP A 651 10.48 3.39 -0.19
CA TRP A 651 9.93 2.17 -0.77
C TRP A 651 10.98 1.26 -1.41
N ALA A 652 12.15 1.79 -1.80
CA ALA A 652 13.25 0.96 -2.30
C ALA A 652 13.71 -0.07 -1.26
N LYS A 653 13.87 0.36 -0.01
CA LYS A 653 14.24 -0.52 1.11
C LYS A 653 13.15 -1.58 1.42
N SER A 654 11.87 -1.19 1.36
CA SER A 654 10.79 -2.17 1.52
C SER A 654 10.72 -3.14 0.34
N ALA A 655 10.95 -2.65 -0.89
CA ALA A 655 10.95 -3.47 -2.09
C ALA A 655 12.03 -4.57 -2.07
N ASP A 656 13.17 -4.37 -1.38
CA ASP A 656 14.17 -5.42 -1.19
C ASP A 656 13.60 -6.61 -0.42
N LYS A 657 12.86 -6.37 0.67
CA LYS A 657 12.20 -7.45 1.44
C LYS A 657 11.09 -8.16 0.64
N TYR A 658 10.37 -7.41 -0.19
CA TYR A 658 9.38 -8.01 -1.11
C TYR A 658 10.06 -8.86 -2.19
N ASP A 659 11.20 -8.42 -2.73
CA ASP A 659 11.99 -9.19 -3.70
C ASP A 659 12.50 -10.51 -3.12
N GLU A 660 13.01 -10.50 -1.90
CA GLU A 660 13.40 -11.71 -1.15
C GLU A 660 12.23 -12.68 -1.01
N MET A 661 11.06 -12.17 -0.64
CA MET A 661 9.84 -12.98 -0.48
C MET A 661 9.36 -13.56 -1.83
N TYR A 662 9.34 -12.77 -2.90
CA TYR A 662 8.95 -13.25 -4.21
C TYR A 662 9.93 -14.29 -4.75
N SER A 663 11.23 -14.09 -4.54
CA SER A 663 12.27 -15.05 -4.90
C SER A 663 12.08 -16.38 -4.16
N TRP A 664 11.79 -16.33 -2.87
CA TRP A 664 11.46 -17.52 -2.07
C TRP A 664 10.21 -18.24 -2.61
N LEU A 665 9.13 -17.54 -2.91
CA LEU A 665 7.90 -18.13 -3.45
C LEU A 665 8.10 -18.76 -4.83
N LEU A 666 8.96 -18.20 -5.67
CA LEU A 666 9.27 -18.67 -7.01
C LEU A 666 10.38 -19.71 -7.03
N GLY A 667 10.95 -20.10 -5.86
CA GLY A 667 12.00 -21.11 -5.73
C GLY A 667 13.34 -20.68 -6.32
N ARG A 668 13.73 -19.41 -6.19
CA ARG A 668 14.98 -18.80 -6.70
C ARG A 668 16.06 -18.71 -5.62
#